data_b28240b823c851d2ad9e6297f3fa3909
#
_entry.id   b28240b823c851d2ad9e6297f3fa3909
#
_cell.length_a   1.000
_cell.length_b   1.000
_cell.length_c   1.000
_cell.angle_alpha   90.00
_cell.angle_beta   90.00
_cell.angle_gamma   90.00
#
_symmetry.space_group_name_H-M   'P 1'
#
loop_
_entity.id
_entity.type
_entity.pdbx_description
1 polymer ?
#
loop_
_entity_poly.entity_id
_entity_poly.type
_entity_poly.pdbx_seq_one_letter_code
_entity_poly.pdbx_strand_id
1 'polypeptide(L)'
;MRHDPGLAIVRRAARVTLVACAAFYLCRYVLDSVIMAPYALFGVVAMGVLSQIPGSPAARARTLLAVLPVGWFLVTLGTLLSVTTATAVAGMFVFGFAVAYAGVGGPRLVGLAAGTQLLYILPCFPPFDPGSLWLRLAGLTIGVLLLAGAEVTLWPDATPTPYRTKLGDAVGALARCLDAVADMWSGRPEGGERFAAALPAATDAAEALRPSRLPPGLRPASAGRRDRALASAAGSARLLLGRTVDLSLVDDPCAVTLPAAAALLRQTASCADAAADWLRGEAEEVPDTDRIAAALVEFRAARDATSPDGLPPERLQLGSLALSLGEWTKSMVAAIRVAAGAPILPDNTPASAQPGPLWFAYRSTAGLWWHRIREHLTPRSVYFQGALRLALALAVARLLAGVFDLSHGFWVLLTVLTLLRTSAADTRSTLRPALVGTTAGALVAAVVLVVGLPPTVYAIALPVIMLVGFAAGPLLGPGWAQALFTLVIAFVFAQVSPVDWRLAEARIVDVVIGAAIGVLIGLLAWPRGGSGELHRATGTFLAAAADVVRETVGVLARDAAQGGALPRARQAGMLAEASYALYQTERHPPAAVDWQATLVAGHHAVRGAEALLRGCPTGCLLPCLAPLTTAAEDVADRYAQVGAGLLDRDRRATAPLPQRPALDWPTDLGMQLYALADLRVWLDGLRDDLGRIASIPADDDLRTRVAHLADGAS
;
A
#
# COMPACT_ATOMS: atom_id res chain seq x y z
N MET A 1 3.40 9.46 27.06
CA MET A 1 2.04 9.79 26.61
C MET A 1 1.98 10.39 25.20
N ARG A 2 3.00 11.07 24.68
CA ARG A 2 3.03 11.52 23.27
C ARG A 2 3.05 10.39 22.24
N HIS A 3 3.36 9.15 22.62
CA HIS A 3 3.54 8.00 21.71
C HIS A 3 2.38 7.00 21.74
N ASP A 4 1.39 7.13 22.63
CA ASP A 4 0.22 6.25 22.72
C ASP A 4 -1.07 7.05 22.98
N PRO A 5 -1.60 7.72 21.95
CA PRO A 5 -2.84 8.46 22.09
C PRO A 5 -3.98 7.51 22.46
N GLY A 6 -4.61 7.76 23.62
CA GLY A 6 -5.71 6.96 24.11
C GLY A 6 -5.33 5.59 24.69
N LEU A 7 -4.07 5.35 25.04
CA LEU A 7 -3.56 4.09 25.62
C LEU A 7 -3.87 2.84 24.77
N ALA A 8 -3.91 2.98 23.44
CA ALA A 8 -4.28 1.89 22.52
C ALA A 8 -3.28 0.71 22.61
N ILE A 9 -1.97 1.02 22.72
CA ILE A 9 -0.92 0.00 22.86
C ILE A 9 -1.07 -0.74 24.19
N VAL A 10 -1.30 -0.01 25.29
CA VAL A 10 -1.45 -0.59 26.62
C VAL A 10 -2.72 -1.44 26.70
N ARG A 11 -3.84 -0.98 26.15
CA ARG A 11 -5.10 -1.76 26.10
C ARG A 11 -4.93 -3.06 25.30
N ARG A 12 -4.23 -3.00 24.16
CA ARG A 12 -3.92 -4.18 23.37
C ARG A 12 -3.02 -5.14 24.14
N ALA A 13 -1.96 -4.64 24.78
CA ALA A 13 -1.06 -5.43 25.62
C ALA A 13 -1.83 -6.11 26.78
N ALA A 14 -2.70 -5.37 27.47
CA ALA A 14 -3.52 -5.89 28.54
C ALA A 14 -4.48 -6.99 28.05
N ARG A 15 -5.17 -6.79 26.94
CA ARG A 15 -6.06 -7.77 26.34
C ARG A 15 -5.32 -9.07 26.01
N VAL A 16 -4.18 -8.97 25.32
CA VAL A 16 -3.38 -10.15 24.94
C VAL A 16 -2.85 -10.85 26.16
N THR A 17 -2.36 -10.11 27.17
CA THR A 17 -1.87 -10.67 28.42
C THR A 17 -2.95 -11.45 29.16
N LEU A 18 -4.13 -10.85 29.36
CA LEU A 18 -5.24 -11.50 30.05
C LEU A 18 -5.66 -12.80 29.37
N VAL A 19 -5.78 -12.77 28.03
CA VAL A 19 -6.15 -13.95 27.23
C VAL A 19 -5.07 -15.02 27.29
N ALA A 20 -3.80 -14.64 27.13
CA ALA A 20 -2.69 -15.59 27.15
C ALA A 20 -2.54 -16.28 28.50
N CYS A 21 -2.63 -15.51 29.61
CA CYS A 21 -2.61 -16.06 30.95
C CYS A 21 -3.85 -16.96 31.26
N ALA A 22 -5.04 -16.48 30.86
CA ALA A 22 -6.26 -17.27 31.05
C ALA A 22 -6.21 -18.60 30.28
N ALA A 23 -5.78 -18.57 29.00
CA ALA A 23 -5.62 -19.76 28.19
C ALA A 23 -4.57 -20.74 28.77
N PHE A 24 -3.41 -20.20 29.19
CA PHE A 24 -2.34 -20.99 29.78
C PHE A 24 -2.75 -21.60 31.09
N TYR A 25 -3.33 -20.83 32.02
CA TYR A 25 -3.73 -21.34 33.35
C TYR A 25 -4.90 -22.32 33.26
N LEU A 26 -5.86 -22.08 32.37
CA LEU A 26 -6.93 -23.03 32.12
C LEU A 26 -6.37 -24.38 31.67
N CYS A 27 -5.47 -24.39 30.69
CA CYS A 27 -4.89 -25.62 30.18
C CYS A 27 -3.93 -26.29 31.20
N ARG A 28 -3.15 -25.51 31.97
CA ARG A 28 -2.12 -26.03 32.87
C ARG A 28 -2.68 -26.49 34.20
N TYR A 29 -3.56 -25.69 34.80
CA TYR A 29 -4.01 -25.94 36.19
C TYR A 29 -5.43 -26.49 36.30
N VAL A 30 -6.31 -26.24 35.34
CA VAL A 30 -7.69 -26.76 35.35
C VAL A 30 -7.81 -28.04 34.54
N LEU A 31 -7.22 -28.08 33.32
CA LEU A 31 -7.21 -29.27 32.47
C LEU A 31 -5.99 -30.19 32.71
N ASP A 32 -5.10 -29.79 33.61
CA ASP A 32 -3.85 -30.49 33.98
C ASP A 32 -3.04 -31.03 32.80
N SER A 33 -2.94 -30.23 31.72
CA SER A 33 -2.26 -30.65 30.51
C SER A 33 -1.02 -29.78 30.25
N VAL A 34 0.15 -30.38 30.43
CA VAL A 34 1.46 -29.78 30.16
C VAL A 34 1.64 -29.49 28.64
N ILE A 35 0.99 -30.28 27.79
CA ILE A 35 1.08 -30.15 26.33
C ILE A 35 0.13 -29.06 25.81
N MET A 36 -1.10 -28.97 26.30
CA MET A 36 -2.08 -27.98 25.85
C MET A 36 -1.66 -26.54 26.18
N ALA A 37 -1.08 -26.36 27.39
CA ALA A 37 -0.79 -25.04 27.91
C ALA A 37 0.17 -24.21 27.04
N PRO A 38 1.33 -24.70 26.56
CA PRO A 38 2.17 -23.99 25.64
C PRO A 38 1.48 -23.63 24.28
N TYR A 39 0.69 -24.58 23.73
CA TYR A 39 -0.01 -24.32 22.45
C TYR A 39 -1.11 -23.26 22.59
N ALA A 40 -1.81 -23.22 23.72
CA ALA A 40 -2.77 -22.19 24.05
C ALA A 40 -2.09 -20.81 24.17
N LEU A 41 -1.00 -20.71 24.94
CA LEU A 41 -0.23 -19.50 25.14
C LEU A 41 0.37 -18.99 23.81
N PHE A 42 1.14 -19.87 23.13
CA PHE A 42 1.82 -19.47 21.89
C PHE A 42 0.85 -19.23 20.75
N GLY A 43 -0.32 -19.86 20.73
CA GLY A 43 -1.41 -19.52 19.82
C GLY A 43 -1.88 -18.08 19.99
N VAL A 44 -2.06 -17.63 21.24
CA VAL A 44 -2.40 -16.23 21.55
C VAL A 44 -1.25 -15.29 21.20
N VAL A 45 -0.01 -15.63 21.55
CA VAL A 45 1.18 -14.81 21.25
C VAL A 45 1.39 -14.71 19.73
N ALA A 46 1.26 -15.81 18.99
CA ALA A 46 1.38 -15.85 17.54
C ALA A 46 0.38 -14.91 16.87
N MET A 47 -0.88 -14.97 17.26
CA MET A 47 -1.95 -14.20 16.62
C MET A 47 -2.14 -12.82 17.23
N GLY A 48 -1.88 -12.61 18.50
CA GLY A 48 -2.09 -11.34 19.20
C GLY A 48 -0.87 -10.40 19.21
N VAL A 49 0.35 -10.97 19.23
CA VAL A 49 1.60 -10.19 19.31
C VAL A 49 2.35 -10.16 17.97
N LEU A 50 2.65 -11.35 17.40
CA LEU A 50 3.44 -11.44 16.16
C LEU A 50 2.64 -11.09 14.92
N SER A 51 1.33 -11.35 14.93
CA SER A 51 0.44 -10.97 13.84
C SER A 51 -0.06 -9.53 13.98
N GLN A 52 -0.07 -8.79 12.87
CA GLN A 52 -0.62 -7.44 12.79
C GLN A 52 -1.86 -7.46 11.88
N ILE A 53 -2.99 -7.89 12.43
CA ILE A 53 -4.24 -8.04 11.68
C ILE A 53 -4.92 -6.67 11.55
N PRO A 54 -5.06 -6.12 10.34
CA PRO A 54 -5.73 -4.84 10.14
C PRO A 54 -7.26 -4.97 10.18
N GLY A 55 -7.92 -3.87 10.50
CA GLY A 55 -9.37 -3.75 10.44
C GLY A 55 -10.05 -3.52 11.78
N SER A 56 -11.39 -3.53 11.76
CA SER A 56 -12.21 -3.41 12.95
C SER A 56 -12.07 -4.63 13.87
N PRO A 57 -12.41 -4.52 15.17
CA PRO A 57 -12.38 -5.65 16.10
C PRO A 57 -13.10 -6.89 15.58
N ALA A 58 -14.30 -6.74 15.02
CA ALA A 58 -15.07 -7.84 14.44
C ALA A 58 -14.39 -8.44 13.18
N ALA A 59 -13.72 -7.61 12.37
CA ALA A 59 -12.98 -8.10 11.20
C ALA A 59 -11.71 -8.87 11.63
N ARG A 60 -11.03 -8.42 12.69
CA ARG A 60 -9.89 -9.14 13.29
C ARG A 60 -10.32 -10.49 13.84
N ALA A 61 -11.41 -10.53 14.63
CA ALA A 61 -11.95 -11.76 15.16
C ALA A 61 -12.31 -12.77 14.06
N ARG A 62 -13.00 -12.33 13.00
CA ARG A 62 -13.30 -13.18 11.83
C ARG A 62 -12.04 -13.70 11.15
N THR A 63 -10.99 -12.89 11.06
CA THR A 63 -9.71 -13.30 10.46
C THR A 63 -9.02 -14.35 11.33
N LEU A 64 -9.03 -14.20 12.66
CA LEU A 64 -8.51 -15.19 13.62
C LEU A 64 -9.22 -16.53 13.45
N LEU A 65 -10.55 -16.53 13.38
CA LEU A 65 -11.33 -17.75 13.16
C LEU A 65 -11.05 -18.37 11.79
N ALA A 66 -10.89 -17.57 10.75
CA ALA A 66 -10.57 -18.06 9.39
C ALA A 66 -9.15 -18.66 9.28
N VAL A 67 -8.22 -18.21 10.12
CA VAL A 67 -6.83 -18.73 10.15
C VAL A 67 -6.73 -20.01 10.99
N LEU A 68 -7.67 -20.29 11.87
CA LEU A 68 -7.63 -21.45 12.75
C LEU A 68 -7.47 -22.81 12.01
N PRO A 69 -8.22 -23.11 10.93
CA PRO A 69 -8.01 -24.31 10.13
C PRO A 69 -6.60 -24.38 9.50
N VAL A 70 -6.06 -23.26 9.08
CA VAL A 70 -4.66 -23.17 8.57
C VAL A 70 -3.68 -23.49 9.71
N GLY A 71 -3.93 -22.97 10.91
CA GLY A 71 -3.15 -23.30 12.10
C GLY A 71 -3.18 -24.80 12.43
N TRP A 72 -4.34 -25.44 12.37
CA TRP A 72 -4.47 -26.90 12.54
C TRP A 72 -3.64 -27.67 11.51
N PHE A 73 -3.74 -27.29 10.24
CA PHE A 73 -2.97 -27.89 9.18
C PHE A 73 -1.45 -27.76 9.42
N LEU A 74 -0.99 -26.58 9.79
CA LEU A 74 0.44 -26.32 10.02
C LEU A 74 0.97 -27.05 11.26
N VAL A 75 0.20 -27.08 12.35
CA VAL A 75 0.57 -27.84 13.56
C VAL A 75 0.63 -29.34 13.26
N THR A 76 -0.33 -29.86 12.50
CA THR A 76 -0.34 -31.27 12.09
C THR A 76 0.89 -31.60 11.24
N LEU A 77 1.16 -30.80 10.22
CA LEU A 77 2.33 -31.02 9.36
C LEU A 77 3.65 -30.88 10.10
N GLY A 78 3.79 -29.88 10.94
CA GLY A 78 4.99 -29.70 11.77
C GLY A 78 5.23 -30.88 12.70
N THR A 79 4.16 -31.44 13.30
CA THR A 79 4.24 -32.64 14.10
C THR A 79 4.66 -33.87 13.27
N LEU A 80 4.03 -34.10 12.13
CA LEU A 80 4.30 -35.27 11.30
C LEU A 80 5.68 -35.24 10.62
N LEU A 81 6.14 -34.05 10.21
CA LEU A 81 7.45 -33.89 9.56
C LEU A 81 8.62 -33.85 10.55
N SER A 82 8.36 -33.82 11.86
CA SER A 82 9.41 -33.84 12.88
C SER A 82 10.01 -35.25 13.17
N VAL A 83 9.64 -36.27 12.37
CA VAL A 83 10.16 -37.65 12.48
C VAL A 83 11.68 -37.68 12.36
N THR A 84 12.25 -37.03 11.38
CA THR A 84 13.72 -36.93 11.17
C THR A 84 14.13 -35.49 11.00
N THR A 85 15.41 -35.20 11.27
CA THR A 85 15.98 -33.86 11.02
C THR A 85 15.84 -33.48 9.55
N ALA A 86 16.04 -34.40 8.61
CA ALA A 86 15.98 -34.15 7.19
C ALA A 86 14.55 -33.73 6.74
N THR A 87 13.54 -34.47 7.18
CA THR A 87 12.12 -34.16 6.85
C THR A 87 11.69 -32.86 7.51
N ALA A 88 12.12 -32.59 8.73
CA ALA A 88 11.85 -31.34 9.42
C ALA A 88 12.48 -30.12 8.74
N VAL A 89 13.73 -30.25 8.25
CA VAL A 89 14.43 -29.20 7.48
C VAL A 89 13.74 -28.95 6.13
N ALA A 90 13.42 -30.01 5.40
CA ALA A 90 12.71 -29.90 4.12
C ALA A 90 11.32 -29.23 4.30
N GLY A 91 10.57 -29.68 5.30
CA GLY A 91 9.29 -29.08 5.64
C GLY A 91 9.42 -27.62 6.07
N MET A 92 10.45 -27.27 6.87
CA MET A 92 10.71 -25.90 7.29
C MET A 92 10.99 -24.98 6.09
N PHE A 93 11.72 -25.47 5.09
CA PHE A 93 11.97 -24.74 3.87
C PHE A 93 10.68 -24.55 3.05
N VAL A 94 9.94 -25.62 2.80
CA VAL A 94 8.73 -25.58 1.94
C VAL A 94 7.62 -24.74 2.56
N PHE A 95 7.25 -25.05 3.81
CA PHE A 95 6.17 -24.33 4.49
C PHE A 95 6.60 -22.94 4.96
N GLY A 96 7.88 -22.77 5.32
CA GLY A 96 8.48 -21.47 5.57
C GLY A 96 8.37 -20.55 4.37
N PHE A 97 8.70 -21.05 3.18
CA PHE A 97 8.54 -20.33 1.94
C PHE A 97 7.06 -20.04 1.62
N ALA A 98 6.20 -21.06 1.68
CA ALA A 98 4.79 -20.92 1.31
C ALA A 98 4.06 -19.88 2.17
N VAL A 99 4.25 -19.92 3.50
CA VAL A 99 3.64 -18.97 4.45
C VAL A 99 4.15 -17.55 4.22
N ALA A 100 5.46 -17.37 4.04
CA ALA A 100 6.03 -16.05 3.79
C ALA A 100 5.59 -15.50 2.42
N TYR A 101 5.59 -16.36 1.38
CA TYR A 101 5.18 -16.00 0.03
C TYR A 101 3.68 -15.68 -0.09
N ALA A 102 2.84 -16.26 0.76
CA ALA A 102 1.41 -15.94 0.83
C ALA A 102 1.14 -14.43 1.06
N GLY A 103 2.12 -13.70 1.62
CA GLY A 103 2.09 -12.24 1.72
C GLY A 103 1.87 -11.49 0.40
N VAL A 104 2.15 -12.11 -0.76
CA VAL A 104 1.75 -11.61 -2.09
C VAL A 104 0.28 -11.23 -2.14
N GLY A 105 -0.56 -11.92 -1.37
CA GLY A 105 -2.00 -11.68 -1.34
C GLY A 105 -2.45 -10.37 -0.72
N GLY A 106 -1.56 -9.63 -0.04
CA GLY A 106 -1.86 -8.30 0.47
C GLY A 106 -1.65 -8.13 1.97
N PRO A 107 -1.98 -6.94 2.51
CA PRO A 107 -1.60 -6.52 3.86
C PRO A 107 -2.07 -7.46 4.98
N ARG A 108 -3.23 -8.10 4.82
CA ARG A 108 -3.74 -9.07 5.81
C ARG A 108 -2.84 -10.30 5.91
N LEU A 109 -2.42 -10.87 4.77
CA LEU A 109 -1.57 -12.06 4.77
C LEU A 109 -0.14 -11.72 5.19
N VAL A 110 0.38 -10.54 4.80
CA VAL A 110 1.66 -10.03 5.34
C VAL A 110 1.59 -9.91 6.86
N GLY A 111 0.51 -9.34 7.39
CA GLY A 111 0.32 -9.17 8.83
C GLY A 111 0.17 -10.49 9.61
N LEU A 112 -0.31 -11.54 8.96
CA LEU A 112 -0.47 -12.88 9.54
C LEU A 112 0.80 -13.75 9.45
N ALA A 113 1.71 -13.46 8.51
CA ALA A 113 2.80 -14.36 8.14
C ALA A 113 3.66 -14.78 9.34
N ALA A 114 4.10 -13.86 10.18
CA ALA A 114 4.96 -14.18 11.32
C ALA A 114 4.27 -15.08 12.37
N GLY A 115 3.00 -14.78 12.69
CA GLY A 115 2.23 -15.61 13.61
C GLY A 115 1.93 -17.01 13.04
N THR A 116 1.53 -17.07 11.78
CA THR A 116 1.27 -18.35 11.09
C THR A 116 2.55 -19.18 10.99
N GLN A 117 3.72 -18.53 10.75
CA GLN A 117 5.01 -19.18 10.74
C GLN A 117 5.34 -19.82 12.09
N LEU A 118 5.03 -19.12 13.20
CA LEU A 118 5.24 -19.67 14.55
C LEU A 118 4.39 -20.92 14.79
N LEU A 119 3.15 -21.00 14.26
CA LEU A 119 2.32 -22.18 14.39
C LEU A 119 2.92 -23.43 13.73
N TYR A 120 3.71 -23.25 12.66
CA TYR A 120 4.46 -24.34 12.03
C TYR A 120 5.75 -24.67 12.81
N ILE A 121 6.47 -23.66 13.30
CA ILE A 121 7.73 -23.83 14.03
C ILE A 121 7.51 -24.58 15.36
N LEU A 122 6.46 -24.24 16.09
CA LEU A 122 6.20 -24.74 17.42
C LEU A 122 6.19 -26.29 17.52
N PRO A 123 5.48 -27.03 16.67
CA PRO A 123 5.44 -28.50 16.72
C PRO A 123 6.67 -29.20 16.13
N CYS A 124 7.60 -28.48 15.49
CA CYS A 124 8.83 -29.08 14.96
C CYS A 124 9.87 -29.40 16.04
N PHE A 125 9.64 -28.95 17.25
CA PHE A 125 10.49 -29.21 18.44
C PHE A 125 9.59 -29.71 19.56
N PRO A 126 9.62 -30.66 20.06
CA PRO A 126 9.82 -31.72 21.01
C PRO A 126 10.06 -33.03 20.29
N PRO A 127 10.33 -34.08 21.01
CA PRO A 127 10.39 -35.41 20.41
C PRO A 127 9.13 -35.70 19.59
N PHE A 128 9.28 -36.47 18.53
CA PHE A 128 8.18 -36.89 17.69
C PHE A 128 7.12 -37.62 18.51
N ASP A 129 5.98 -36.99 18.69
CA ASP A 129 4.84 -37.53 19.44
C ASP A 129 3.52 -37.18 18.72
N PRO A 130 3.13 -38.01 17.74
CA PRO A 130 1.87 -37.83 17.02
C PRO A 130 0.65 -38.13 17.91
N GLY A 131 0.82 -38.89 18.99
CA GLY A 131 -0.27 -39.19 19.94
C GLY A 131 -0.80 -37.98 20.68
N SER A 132 0.04 -36.96 20.87
CA SER A 132 -0.34 -35.68 21.47
C SER A 132 -0.98 -34.67 20.51
N LEU A 133 -1.12 -34.99 19.24
CA LEU A 133 -1.57 -34.06 18.22
C LEU A 133 -2.89 -33.37 18.57
N TRP A 134 -3.88 -34.14 19.04
CA TRP A 134 -5.18 -33.56 19.38
C TRP A 134 -5.11 -32.59 20.58
N LEU A 135 -4.21 -32.82 21.56
CA LEU A 135 -3.96 -31.89 22.65
C LEU A 135 -3.35 -30.57 22.16
N ARG A 136 -2.42 -30.65 21.20
CA ARG A 136 -1.81 -29.49 20.56
C ARG A 136 -2.85 -28.65 19.82
N LEU A 137 -3.73 -29.32 19.05
CA LEU A 137 -4.83 -28.66 18.31
C LEU A 137 -5.86 -28.06 19.26
N ALA A 138 -6.22 -28.77 20.33
CA ALA A 138 -7.16 -28.29 21.34
C ALA A 138 -6.61 -27.03 22.06
N GLY A 139 -5.34 -27.06 22.48
CA GLY A 139 -4.69 -25.89 23.09
C GLY A 139 -4.68 -24.70 22.18
N LEU A 140 -4.26 -24.84 20.90
CA LEU A 140 -4.31 -23.78 19.90
C LEU A 140 -5.72 -23.23 19.74
N THR A 141 -6.73 -24.11 19.66
CA THR A 141 -8.13 -23.72 19.48
C THR A 141 -8.62 -22.86 20.63
N ILE A 142 -8.37 -23.30 21.87
CA ILE A 142 -8.74 -22.55 23.09
C ILE A 142 -8.11 -21.15 23.05
N GLY A 143 -6.79 -21.06 22.79
CA GLY A 143 -6.08 -19.77 22.74
C GLY A 143 -6.65 -18.83 21.70
N VAL A 144 -6.86 -19.30 20.46
CA VAL A 144 -7.36 -18.48 19.35
C VAL A 144 -8.83 -18.08 19.55
N LEU A 145 -9.69 -18.97 20.08
CA LEU A 145 -11.09 -18.65 20.36
C LEU A 145 -11.21 -17.60 21.46
N LEU A 146 -10.46 -17.74 22.55
CA LEU A 146 -10.43 -16.75 23.61
C LEU A 146 -9.92 -15.39 23.10
N LEU A 147 -8.89 -15.38 22.23
CA LEU A 147 -8.38 -14.16 21.65
C LEU A 147 -9.42 -13.51 20.71
N ALA A 148 -10.09 -14.29 19.85
CA ALA A 148 -11.11 -13.81 18.97
C ALA A 148 -12.30 -13.22 19.73
N GLY A 149 -12.74 -13.85 20.82
CA GLY A 149 -13.75 -13.32 21.72
C GLY A 149 -13.32 -12.03 22.39
N ALA A 150 -12.09 -11.99 22.91
CA ALA A 150 -11.55 -10.81 23.59
C ALA A 150 -11.38 -9.60 22.66
N GLU A 151 -11.07 -9.81 21.36
CA GLU A 151 -10.98 -8.72 20.38
C GLU A 151 -12.29 -7.93 20.26
N VAL A 152 -13.43 -8.58 20.45
CA VAL A 152 -14.77 -7.96 20.35
C VAL A 152 -15.27 -7.45 21.68
N THR A 153 -14.95 -8.13 22.80
CA THR A 153 -15.55 -7.85 24.10
C THR A 153 -14.67 -7.03 25.04
N LEU A 154 -13.34 -7.25 25.03
CA LEU A 154 -12.42 -6.58 25.95
C LEU A 154 -11.82 -5.32 25.32
N TRP A 155 -12.33 -4.17 25.72
CA TRP A 155 -11.86 -2.85 25.26
C TRP A 155 -11.64 -2.80 23.74
N PRO A 156 -12.72 -2.96 22.94
CA PRO A 156 -12.58 -2.94 21.50
C PRO A 156 -11.98 -1.60 21.05
N ASP A 157 -11.00 -1.68 20.16
CA ASP A 157 -10.39 -0.49 19.58
C ASP A 157 -11.42 0.28 18.75
N ALA A 158 -11.30 1.62 18.71
CA ALA A 158 -12.11 2.43 17.82
C ALA A 158 -11.95 1.94 16.37
N THR A 159 -13.06 1.80 15.67
CA THR A 159 -13.04 1.40 14.27
C THR A 159 -12.38 2.50 13.44
N PRO A 160 -11.23 2.24 12.80
CA PRO A 160 -10.61 3.26 11.97
C PRO A 160 -11.52 3.58 10.79
N THR A 161 -11.60 4.87 10.43
CA THR A 161 -12.35 5.31 9.24
C THR A 161 -11.88 4.51 8.01
N PRO A 162 -12.77 3.78 7.32
CA PRO A 162 -12.39 2.98 6.16
C PRO A 162 -11.77 3.86 5.06
N TYR A 163 -10.85 3.30 4.28
CA TYR A 163 -10.28 4.01 3.13
C TYR A 163 -11.36 4.50 2.15
N ARG A 164 -12.41 3.68 1.95
CA ARG A 164 -13.56 4.02 1.13
C ARG A 164 -14.19 5.35 1.53
N THR A 165 -14.44 5.57 2.83
CA THR A 165 -15.05 6.80 3.34
C THR A 165 -14.13 8.00 3.13
N LYS A 166 -12.83 7.87 3.44
CA LYS A 166 -11.86 8.94 3.17
C LYS A 166 -11.78 9.32 1.69
N LEU A 167 -11.88 8.32 0.80
CA LEU A 167 -11.94 8.58 -0.64
C LEU A 167 -13.25 9.32 -0.98
N GLY A 168 -14.37 8.96 -0.36
CA GLY A 168 -15.64 9.67 -0.50
C GLY A 168 -15.54 11.13 -0.10
N ASP A 169 -14.89 11.43 1.03
CA ASP A 169 -14.67 12.80 1.49
C ASP A 169 -13.86 13.62 0.47
N ALA A 170 -12.81 13.02 -0.09
CA ALA A 170 -11.98 13.68 -1.10
C ALA A 170 -12.73 13.90 -2.43
N VAL A 171 -13.50 12.91 -2.88
CA VAL A 171 -14.30 13.00 -4.11
C VAL A 171 -15.41 14.03 -3.96
N GLY A 172 -16.10 14.09 -2.79
CA GLY A 172 -17.13 15.09 -2.52
C GLY A 172 -16.55 16.52 -2.41
N ALA A 173 -15.37 16.67 -1.82
CA ALA A 173 -14.69 17.96 -1.80
C ALA A 173 -14.29 18.41 -3.22
N LEU A 174 -13.83 17.50 -4.05
CA LEU A 174 -13.53 17.76 -5.46
C LEU A 174 -14.81 18.13 -6.25
N ALA A 175 -15.93 17.45 -6.00
CA ALA A 175 -17.21 17.76 -6.63
C ALA A 175 -17.63 19.22 -6.37
N ARG A 176 -17.47 19.69 -5.11
CA ARG A 176 -17.74 21.09 -4.76
C ARG A 176 -16.84 22.08 -5.49
N CYS A 177 -15.55 21.75 -5.68
CA CYS A 177 -14.64 22.58 -6.47
C CYS A 177 -15.07 22.65 -7.93
N LEU A 178 -15.44 21.52 -8.55
CA LEU A 178 -15.89 21.47 -9.95
C LEU A 178 -17.21 22.24 -10.16
N ASP A 179 -18.15 22.16 -9.20
CA ASP A 179 -19.39 22.91 -9.23
C ASP A 179 -19.16 24.42 -9.12
N ALA A 180 -18.25 24.83 -8.23
CA ALA A 180 -17.86 26.23 -8.09
C ALA A 180 -17.19 26.79 -9.37
N VAL A 181 -16.33 26.00 -10.05
CA VAL A 181 -15.78 26.36 -11.36
C VAL A 181 -16.87 26.46 -12.43
N ALA A 182 -17.84 25.57 -12.41
CA ALA A 182 -18.99 25.64 -13.33
C ALA A 182 -19.83 26.91 -13.12
N ASP A 183 -20.02 27.34 -11.88
CA ASP A 183 -20.68 28.61 -11.57
C ASP A 183 -19.87 29.82 -12.05
N MET A 184 -18.56 29.82 -11.80
CA MET A 184 -17.64 30.86 -12.27
C MET A 184 -17.69 31.01 -13.79
N TRP A 185 -17.62 29.93 -14.56
CA TRP A 185 -17.67 29.95 -16.02
C TRP A 185 -19.09 30.16 -16.61
N SER A 186 -20.11 30.06 -15.76
CA SER A 186 -21.48 30.49 -16.10
C SER A 186 -21.70 32.00 -15.91
N GLY A 187 -20.69 32.74 -15.41
CA GLY A 187 -20.78 34.18 -15.13
C GLY A 187 -21.51 34.48 -13.78
N ARG A 188 -21.60 33.52 -12.87
CA ARG A 188 -22.16 33.76 -11.53
C ARG A 188 -21.12 34.41 -10.63
N PRO A 189 -21.41 35.57 -10.01
CA PRO A 189 -20.39 36.34 -9.25
C PRO A 189 -19.86 35.59 -8.02
N GLU A 190 -20.66 34.69 -7.42
CA GLU A 190 -20.26 33.91 -6.22
C GLU A 190 -19.33 32.72 -6.55
N GLY A 191 -19.12 32.38 -7.82
CA GLY A 191 -18.37 31.19 -8.24
C GLY A 191 -16.91 31.20 -7.76
N GLY A 192 -16.26 32.35 -7.85
CA GLY A 192 -14.87 32.51 -7.41
C GLY A 192 -14.70 32.34 -5.90
N GLU A 193 -15.57 32.96 -5.11
CA GLU A 193 -15.55 32.83 -3.64
C GLU A 193 -15.82 31.38 -3.19
N ARG A 194 -16.81 30.72 -3.81
CA ARG A 194 -17.14 29.31 -3.56
C ARG A 194 -15.95 28.39 -3.89
N PHE A 195 -15.25 28.67 -4.97
CA PHE A 195 -14.06 27.92 -5.36
C PHE A 195 -12.93 28.10 -4.34
N ALA A 196 -12.60 29.35 -3.99
CA ALA A 196 -11.58 29.65 -2.98
C ALA A 196 -11.87 29.02 -1.62
N ALA A 197 -13.14 28.94 -1.22
CA ALA A 197 -13.57 28.30 0.03
C ALA A 197 -13.49 26.75 -0.06
N ALA A 198 -13.77 26.13 -1.22
CA ALA A 198 -13.79 24.69 -1.39
C ALA A 198 -12.38 24.07 -1.55
N LEU A 199 -11.44 24.80 -2.13
CA LEU A 199 -10.12 24.31 -2.50
C LEU A 199 -9.26 23.81 -1.33
N PRO A 200 -9.19 24.51 -0.16
CA PRO A 200 -8.44 24.01 1.00
C PRO A 200 -8.96 22.66 1.50
N ALA A 201 -10.29 22.51 1.61
CA ALA A 201 -10.91 21.26 2.05
C ALA A 201 -10.61 20.09 1.08
N ALA A 202 -10.60 20.34 -0.22
CA ALA A 202 -10.26 19.35 -1.23
C ALA A 202 -8.77 18.94 -1.13
N THR A 203 -7.89 19.90 -0.88
CA THR A 203 -6.46 19.66 -0.70
C THR A 203 -6.20 18.83 0.55
N ASP A 204 -6.80 19.17 1.69
CA ASP A 204 -6.64 18.44 2.95
C ASP A 204 -7.18 16.99 2.84
N ALA A 205 -8.34 16.81 2.18
CA ALA A 205 -8.92 15.50 1.97
C ALA A 205 -8.05 14.62 1.05
N ALA A 206 -7.48 15.17 -0.02
CA ALA A 206 -6.55 14.46 -0.89
C ALA A 206 -5.24 14.10 -0.19
N GLU A 207 -4.73 15.01 0.66
CA GLU A 207 -3.57 14.73 1.49
C GLU A 207 -3.83 13.59 2.50
N ALA A 208 -5.03 13.49 3.06
CA ALA A 208 -5.44 12.40 3.94
C ALA A 208 -5.46 11.03 3.24
N LEU A 209 -5.54 11.00 1.90
CA LEU A 209 -5.46 9.77 1.09
C LEU A 209 -4.03 9.30 0.83
N ARG A 210 -3.01 10.12 1.14
CA ARG A 210 -1.61 9.71 0.90
C ARG A 210 -1.30 8.43 1.68
N PRO A 211 -0.72 7.40 1.02
CA PRO A 211 -0.39 6.15 1.69
C PRO A 211 0.57 6.30 2.87
N SER A 212 1.42 7.33 2.85
CA SER A 212 2.31 7.66 3.97
C SER A 212 1.56 8.07 5.24
N ARG A 213 0.37 8.67 5.10
CA ARG A 213 -0.50 9.10 6.22
C ARG A 213 -1.48 7.99 6.67
N LEU A 214 -1.56 6.90 5.92
CA LEU A 214 -2.47 5.79 6.22
C LEU A 214 -1.72 4.64 6.88
N PRO A 215 -2.27 4.04 7.94
CA PRO A 215 -1.76 2.79 8.46
C PRO A 215 -1.71 1.72 7.35
N PRO A 216 -0.68 0.86 7.30
CA PRO A 216 -0.53 -0.15 6.24
C PRO A 216 -1.78 -1.01 6.02
N GLY A 217 -2.50 -1.32 7.09
CA GLY A 217 -3.72 -2.14 7.02
C GLY A 217 -4.96 -1.47 6.43
N LEU A 218 -4.97 -0.16 6.26
CA LEU A 218 -6.08 0.58 5.64
C LEU A 218 -5.83 0.89 4.16
N ARG A 219 -4.63 0.64 3.67
CA ARG A 219 -4.27 0.91 2.28
C ARG A 219 -4.93 -0.09 1.33
N PRO A 220 -5.46 0.33 0.18
CA PRO A 220 -6.07 -0.57 -0.80
C PRO A 220 -4.99 -1.30 -1.61
N ALA A 221 -4.30 -2.27 -0.99
CA ALA A 221 -3.12 -2.94 -1.55
C ALA A 221 -3.32 -4.44 -1.83
N SER A 222 -4.55 -4.98 -1.69
CA SER A 222 -4.78 -6.39 -2.00
C SER A 222 -4.85 -6.66 -3.51
N ALA A 223 -4.74 -7.95 -3.89
CA ALA A 223 -4.86 -8.37 -5.28
C ALA A 223 -6.28 -8.24 -5.84
N GLY A 224 -7.27 -8.08 -4.96
CA GLY A 224 -8.69 -8.08 -5.29
C GLY A 224 -9.11 -6.92 -6.18
N ARG A 225 -10.17 -7.14 -6.97
CA ARG A 225 -10.75 -6.15 -7.88
C ARG A 225 -11.09 -4.84 -7.17
N ARG A 226 -11.70 -4.94 -5.98
CA ARG A 226 -12.15 -3.80 -5.19
C ARG A 226 -11.01 -2.87 -4.79
N ASP A 227 -9.92 -3.41 -4.25
CA ASP A 227 -8.78 -2.60 -3.78
C ASP A 227 -8.04 -1.94 -4.94
N ARG A 228 -7.87 -2.66 -6.06
CA ARG A 228 -7.29 -2.08 -7.29
C ARG A 228 -8.14 -0.93 -7.83
N ALA A 229 -9.45 -1.10 -7.81
CA ALA A 229 -10.40 -0.09 -8.24
C ALA A 229 -10.39 1.16 -7.34
N LEU A 230 -10.36 0.99 -6.03
CA LEU A 230 -10.23 2.10 -5.08
C LEU A 230 -8.89 2.83 -5.22
N ALA A 231 -7.79 2.10 -5.47
CA ALA A 231 -6.49 2.70 -5.72
C ALA A 231 -6.47 3.52 -7.03
N SER A 232 -7.09 2.99 -8.10
CA SER A 232 -7.24 3.69 -9.38
C SER A 232 -8.10 4.94 -9.24
N ALA A 233 -9.23 4.86 -8.52
CA ALA A 233 -10.10 6.01 -8.25
C ALA A 233 -9.37 7.10 -7.46
N ALA A 234 -8.58 6.74 -6.44
CA ALA A 234 -7.79 7.68 -5.66
C ALA A 234 -6.70 8.37 -6.50
N GLY A 235 -6.05 7.63 -7.40
CA GLY A 235 -5.09 8.20 -8.35
C GLY A 235 -5.74 9.25 -9.25
N SER A 236 -6.92 8.93 -9.80
CA SER A 236 -7.70 9.86 -10.63
C SER A 236 -8.18 11.08 -9.83
N ALA A 237 -8.65 10.91 -8.60
CA ALA A 237 -9.07 12.01 -7.73
C ALA A 237 -7.92 12.98 -7.43
N ARG A 238 -6.72 12.47 -7.16
CA ARG A 238 -5.53 13.31 -6.94
C ARG A 238 -5.10 14.06 -8.19
N LEU A 239 -5.20 13.43 -9.36
CA LEU A 239 -4.91 14.11 -10.61
C LEU A 239 -5.90 15.24 -10.87
N LEU A 240 -7.20 14.96 -10.70
CA LEU A 240 -8.28 15.95 -10.84
C LEU A 240 -8.06 17.14 -9.91
N LEU A 241 -7.76 16.89 -8.64
CA LEU A 241 -7.46 17.96 -7.70
C LEU A 241 -6.28 18.81 -8.17
N GLY A 242 -5.20 18.17 -8.63
CA GLY A 242 -4.06 18.91 -9.17
C GLY A 242 -4.44 19.82 -10.30
N ARG A 243 -5.31 19.38 -11.23
CA ARG A 243 -5.82 20.20 -12.33
C ARG A 243 -6.74 21.32 -11.87
N THR A 244 -7.51 21.08 -10.85
CA THR A 244 -8.38 22.09 -10.25
C THR A 244 -7.55 23.20 -9.57
N VAL A 245 -6.44 22.82 -8.93
CA VAL A 245 -5.48 23.79 -8.37
C VAL A 245 -4.81 24.61 -9.47
N ASP A 246 -4.47 23.99 -10.62
CA ASP A 246 -3.87 24.71 -11.76
C ASP A 246 -4.82 25.79 -12.31
N LEU A 247 -6.15 25.62 -12.22
CA LEU A 247 -7.15 26.64 -12.58
C LEU A 247 -7.04 27.91 -11.74
N SER A 248 -6.67 27.81 -10.47
CA SER A 248 -6.50 28.98 -9.58
C SER A 248 -5.29 29.83 -9.94
N LEU A 249 -4.41 29.32 -10.80
CA LEU A 249 -3.20 30.02 -11.26
C LEU A 249 -3.40 30.72 -12.62
N VAL A 250 -4.60 30.63 -13.20
CA VAL A 250 -4.95 31.35 -14.43
C VAL A 250 -5.32 32.79 -14.07
N ASP A 251 -4.71 33.77 -14.74
CA ASP A 251 -5.03 35.19 -14.56
C ASP A 251 -6.51 35.41 -14.90
N ASP A 252 -7.28 35.94 -13.94
CA ASP A 252 -8.70 36.27 -14.02
C ASP A 252 -9.61 35.17 -14.65
N PRO A 253 -9.74 34.02 -14.04
CA PRO A 253 -10.58 32.94 -14.53
C PRO A 253 -12.08 33.30 -14.54
N CYS A 254 -12.48 34.42 -13.88
CA CYS A 254 -13.84 34.90 -13.84
C CYS A 254 -14.20 35.77 -15.08
N ALA A 255 -13.21 36.29 -15.80
CA ALA A 255 -13.44 37.11 -17.00
C ALA A 255 -13.94 36.30 -18.20
N VAL A 256 -13.85 34.99 -18.17
CA VAL A 256 -14.18 34.11 -19.30
C VAL A 256 -15.46 33.34 -19.04
N THR A 257 -16.52 33.65 -19.76
CA THR A 257 -17.76 32.84 -19.74
C THR A 257 -17.69 31.72 -20.78
N LEU A 258 -17.89 30.48 -20.32
CA LEU A 258 -17.84 29.23 -21.10
C LEU A 258 -19.07 28.36 -20.81
N PRO A 259 -20.27 28.70 -21.29
CA PRO A 259 -21.51 28.03 -20.87
C PRO A 259 -21.54 26.53 -21.17
N ALA A 260 -21.02 26.10 -22.30
CA ALA A 260 -20.94 24.68 -22.66
C ALA A 260 -19.97 23.92 -21.74
N ALA A 261 -18.80 24.49 -21.43
CA ALA A 261 -17.86 23.90 -20.48
C ALA A 261 -18.43 23.88 -19.05
N ALA A 262 -19.13 24.94 -18.64
CA ALA A 262 -19.81 25.01 -17.37
C ALA A 262 -20.92 23.94 -17.22
N ALA A 263 -21.67 23.67 -18.29
CA ALA A 263 -22.65 22.59 -18.32
C ALA A 263 -22.00 21.21 -18.14
N LEU A 264 -20.89 20.93 -18.85
CA LEU A 264 -20.10 19.73 -18.69
C LEU A 264 -19.60 19.57 -17.25
N LEU A 265 -19.00 20.63 -16.68
CA LEU A 265 -18.44 20.56 -15.31
C LEU A 265 -19.53 20.36 -14.26
N ARG A 266 -20.72 20.93 -14.45
CA ARG A 266 -21.85 20.73 -13.53
C ARG A 266 -22.34 19.29 -13.52
N GLN A 267 -22.44 18.64 -14.70
CA GLN A 267 -22.77 17.22 -14.77
C GLN A 267 -21.64 16.35 -14.17
N THR A 268 -20.41 16.74 -14.43
CA THR A 268 -19.22 16.08 -13.85
C THR A 268 -19.22 16.15 -12.33
N ALA A 269 -19.50 17.33 -11.76
CA ALA A 269 -19.61 17.56 -10.33
C ALA A 269 -20.74 16.72 -9.69
N SER A 270 -21.94 16.73 -10.32
CA SER A 270 -23.08 15.93 -9.84
C SER A 270 -22.77 14.42 -9.81
N CYS A 271 -22.11 13.89 -10.83
CA CYS A 271 -21.73 12.47 -10.83
C CYS A 271 -20.62 12.16 -9.82
N ALA A 272 -19.68 13.08 -9.60
CA ALA A 272 -18.66 12.92 -8.57
C ALA A 272 -19.26 12.95 -7.17
N ASP A 273 -20.26 13.80 -6.91
CA ASP A 273 -20.95 13.89 -5.63
C ASP A 273 -21.76 12.62 -5.35
N ALA A 274 -22.52 12.11 -6.32
CA ALA A 274 -23.20 10.82 -6.20
C ALA A 274 -22.22 9.65 -5.92
N ALA A 275 -21.02 9.70 -6.53
CA ALA A 275 -19.98 8.73 -6.25
C ALA A 275 -19.42 8.88 -4.83
N ALA A 276 -19.31 10.09 -4.32
CA ALA A 276 -18.87 10.36 -2.95
C ALA A 276 -19.90 9.85 -1.93
N ASP A 277 -21.18 10.06 -2.15
CA ASP A 277 -22.26 9.57 -1.27
C ASP A 277 -22.24 8.04 -1.19
N TRP A 278 -22.11 7.38 -2.34
CA TRP A 278 -21.95 5.93 -2.35
C TRP A 278 -20.70 5.47 -1.60
N LEU A 279 -19.57 6.14 -1.78
CA LEU A 279 -18.32 5.83 -1.08
C LEU A 279 -18.45 6.02 0.44
N ARG A 280 -19.17 7.02 0.91
CA ARG A 280 -19.47 7.24 2.33
C ARG A 280 -20.45 6.22 2.88
N GLY A 281 -21.27 5.63 2.02
CA GLY A 281 -22.36 4.72 2.38
C GLY A 281 -23.65 5.46 2.69
N GLU A 282 -23.80 6.68 2.21
CA GLU A 282 -24.98 7.53 2.33
C GLU A 282 -26.00 7.25 1.22
N ALA A 283 -25.54 6.70 0.09
CA ALA A 283 -26.38 6.23 -1.01
C ALA A 283 -26.15 4.74 -1.29
N GLU A 284 -27.24 4.02 -1.61
CA GLU A 284 -27.20 2.60 -2.03
C GLU A 284 -26.98 2.47 -3.55
N GLU A 285 -27.45 3.43 -4.31
CA GLU A 285 -27.35 3.44 -5.77
C GLU A 285 -25.90 3.60 -6.22
N VAL A 286 -25.46 2.70 -7.10
CA VAL A 286 -24.10 2.75 -7.66
C VAL A 286 -24.03 3.89 -8.68
N PRO A 287 -23.07 4.82 -8.57
CA PRO A 287 -22.97 5.97 -9.47
C PRO A 287 -22.86 5.54 -10.93
N ASP A 288 -23.50 6.28 -11.83
CA ASP A 288 -23.51 6.01 -13.26
C ASP A 288 -22.49 6.88 -14.02
N THR A 289 -21.94 6.33 -15.10
CA THR A 289 -21.02 7.04 -16.00
C THR A 289 -21.71 7.62 -17.23
N ASP A 290 -22.95 7.22 -17.50
CA ASP A 290 -23.63 7.55 -18.76
C ASP A 290 -23.94 9.05 -18.87
N ARG A 291 -24.26 9.69 -17.75
CA ARG A 291 -24.49 11.15 -17.70
C ARG A 291 -23.22 11.94 -18.06
N ILE A 292 -22.06 11.53 -17.53
CA ILE A 292 -20.78 12.19 -17.90
C ILE A 292 -20.45 11.89 -19.36
N ALA A 293 -20.68 10.65 -19.82
CA ALA A 293 -20.44 10.28 -21.20
C ALA A 293 -21.29 11.09 -22.18
N ALA A 294 -22.59 11.25 -21.89
CA ALA A 294 -23.48 12.09 -22.67
C ALA A 294 -23.04 13.58 -22.68
N ALA A 295 -22.70 14.13 -21.51
CA ALA A 295 -22.22 15.51 -21.42
C ALA A 295 -20.90 15.74 -22.17
N LEU A 296 -20.00 14.75 -22.19
CA LEU A 296 -18.77 14.81 -22.98
C LEU A 296 -19.04 14.79 -24.48
N VAL A 297 -20.01 13.99 -24.94
CA VAL A 297 -20.43 13.97 -26.36
C VAL A 297 -21.08 15.30 -26.75
N GLU A 298 -21.98 15.82 -25.91
CA GLU A 298 -22.63 17.10 -26.13
C GLU A 298 -21.61 18.26 -26.21
N PHE A 299 -20.65 18.28 -25.28
CA PHE A 299 -19.60 19.30 -25.27
C PHE A 299 -18.70 19.22 -26.52
N ARG A 300 -18.33 18.01 -26.99
CA ARG A 300 -17.59 17.87 -28.25
C ARG A 300 -18.40 18.34 -29.43
N ALA A 301 -19.67 17.98 -29.52
CA ALA A 301 -20.57 18.45 -30.55
C ALA A 301 -20.71 19.99 -30.56
N ALA A 302 -20.77 20.62 -29.39
CA ALA A 302 -20.79 22.06 -29.26
C ALA A 302 -19.47 22.71 -29.74
N ARG A 303 -18.31 22.09 -29.47
CA ARG A 303 -17.02 22.51 -30.02
C ARG A 303 -16.99 22.37 -31.54
N ASP A 304 -17.44 21.24 -32.07
CA ASP A 304 -17.45 20.96 -33.50
C ASP A 304 -18.39 21.93 -34.30
N ALA A 305 -19.46 22.40 -33.63
CA ALA A 305 -20.39 23.38 -34.22
C ALA A 305 -19.89 24.84 -34.14
N THR A 306 -18.82 25.12 -33.39
CA THR A 306 -18.31 26.46 -33.16
C THR A 306 -16.98 26.63 -33.89
N SER A 307 -16.87 27.64 -34.80
CA SER A 307 -15.57 27.97 -35.38
C SER A 307 -14.63 28.46 -34.28
N PRO A 308 -13.43 27.89 -34.13
CA PRO A 308 -12.45 28.36 -33.16
C PRO A 308 -11.70 29.63 -33.66
N ASP A 309 -11.90 30.03 -34.93
CA ASP A 309 -11.22 31.17 -35.49
C ASP A 309 -11.61 32.47 -34.77
N GLY A 310 -10.61 33.20 -34.31
CA GLY A 310 -10.84 34.46 -33.57
C GLY A 310 -11.19 34.25 -32.07
N LEU A 311 -11.27 33.02 -31.60
CA LEU A 311 -11.39 32.76 -30.14
C LEU A 311 -10.05 33.05 -29.45
N PRO A 312 -10.06 33.67 -28.26
CA PRO A 312 -8.85 33.83 -27.47
C PRO A 312 -8.23 32.43 -27.08
N PRO A 313 -6.90 32.29 -27.13
CA PRO A 313 -6.22 31.06 -26.78
C PRO A 313 -6.62 30.51 -25.40
N GLU A 314 -6.86 31.38 -24.42
CA GLU A 314 -7.27 31.04 -23.08
C GLU A 314 -8.62 30.30 -23.09
N ARG A 315 -9.57 30.71 -23.90
CA ARG A 315 -10.86 30.03 -24.07
C ARG A 315 -10.71 28.62 -24.62
N LEU A 316 -9.84 28.44 -25.61
CA LEU A 316 -9.56 27.12 -26.17
C LEU A 316 -8.91 26.19 -25.13
N GLN A 317 -7.94 26.71 -24.37
CA GLN A 317 -7.26 25.95 -23.31
C GLN A 317 -8.22 25.60 -22.17
N LEU A 318 -9.05 26.52 -21.68
CA LEU A 318 -10.04 26.24 -20.62
C LEU A 318 -11.08 25.23 -21.10
N GLY A 319 -11.53 25.28 -22.35
CA GLY A 319 -12.41 24.27 -22.95
C GLY A 319 -11.76 22.88 -22.99
N SER A 320 -10.49 22.80 -23.36
CA SER A 320 -9.71 21.56 -23.36
C SER A 320 -9.47 21.02 -21.96
N LEU A 321 -9.27 21.91 -20.98
CA LEU A 321 -9.15 21.53 -19.58
C LEU A 321 -10.48 20.97 -19.04
N ALA A 322 -11.63 21.59 -19.37
CA ALA A 322 -12.95 21.06 -19.01
C ALA A 322 -13.16 19.64 -19.57
N LEU A 323 -12.78 19.42 -20.85
CA LEU A 323 -12.85 18.10 -21.44
C LEU A 323 -11.99 17.08 -20.69
N SER A 324 -10.76 17.46 -20.36
CA SER A 324 -9.84 16.63 -19.58
C SER A 324 -10.41 16.29 -18.20
N LEU A 325 -10.96 17.26 -17.46
CA LEU A 325 -11.59 17.07 -16.16
C LEU A 325 -12.78 16.09 -16.24
N GLY A 326 -13.62 16.22 -17.26
CA GLY A 326 -14.73 15.31 -17.52
C GLY A 326 -14.26 13.87 -17.78
N GLU A 327 -13.28 13.67 -18.65
CA GLU A 327 -12.72 12.35 -18.97
C GLU A 327 -12.08 11.67 -17.74
N TRP A 328 -11.34 12.41 -16.94
CA TRP A 328 -10.75 11.88 -15.71
C TRP A 328 -11.80 11.53 -14.65
N THR A 329 -12.85 12.37 -14.53
CA THR A 329 -13.96 12.05 -13.60
C THR A 329 -14.74 10.84 -14.07
N LYS A 330 -15.01 10.70 -15.37
CA LYS A 330 -15.59 9.48 -15.94
C LYS A 330 -14.76 8.25 -15.59
N SER A 331 -13.44 8.33 -15.74
CA SER A 331 -12.53 7.24 -15.37
C SER A 331 -12.53 6.93 -13.88
N MET A 332 -12.62 7.95 -13.01
CA MET A 332 -12.72 7.82 -11.56
C MET A 332 -14.03 7.11 -11.16
N VAL A 333 -15.16 7.58 -11.68
CA VAL A 333 -16.50 7.00 -11.41
C VAL A 333 -16.57 5.56 -11.93
N ALA A 334 -16.01 5.27 -13.12
CA ALA A 334 -15.92 3.91 -13.64
C ALA A 334 -15.12 2.99 -12.71
N ALA A 335 -14.00 3.46 -12.13
CA ALA A 335 -13.26 2.71 -11.14
C ALA A 335 -14.09 2.48 -9.85
N ILE A 336 -14.85 3.46 -9.39
CA ILE A 336 -15.75 3.33 -8.23
C ILE A 336 -16.85 2.29 -8.50
N ARG A 337 -17.42 2.27 -9.71
CA ARG A 337 -18.40 1.23 -10.15
C ARG A 337 -17.80 -0.17 -10.06
N VAL A 338 -16.55 -0.34 -10.52
CA VAL A 338 -15.82 -1.62 -10.39
C VAL A 338 -15.64 -2.00 -8.92
N ALA A 339 -15.33 -1.04 -8.05
CA ALA A 339 -15.22 -1.28 -6.61
C ALA A 339 -16.56 -1.69 -5.98
N ALA A 340 -17.68 -1.22 -6.54
CA ALA A 340 -19.02 -1.60 -6.16
C ALA A 340 -19.43 -3.00 -6.67
N GLY A 341 -18.67 -3.59 -7.58
CA GLY A 341 -19.00 -4.86 -8.22
C GLY A 341 -19.95 -4.73 -9.41
N ALA A 342 -20.28 -3.50 -9.83
CA ALA A 342 -21.10 -3.26 -10.99
C ALA A 342 -20.35 -3.67 -12.28
N PRO A 343 -21.05 -4.19 -13.29
CA PRO A 343 -20.44 -4.46 -14.58
C PRO A 343 -19.99 -3.15 -15.24
N ILE A 344 -18.85 -3.18 -15.90
CA ILE A 344 -18.49 -2.11 -16.82
C ILE A 344 -19.33 -2.35 -18.07
N LEU A 345 -20.21 -1.41 -18.39
CA LEU A 345 -20.88 -1.41 -19.68
C LEU A 345 -19.78 -1.30 -20.76
N PRO A 346 -19.80 -2.15 -21.79
CA PRO A 346 -18.84 -2.03 -22.88
C PRO A 346 -19.06 -0.65 -23.51
N ASP A 347 -18.06 0.22 -23.44
CA ASP A 347 -17.94 1.28 -24.43
C ASP A 347 -18.02 0.57 -25.78
N ASN A 348 -18.77 1.08 -26.75
CA ASN A 348 -18.95 0.51 -28.10
C ASN A 348 -17.62 0.34 -28.89
N THR A 349 -16.51 0.24 -28.21
CA THR A 349 -15.19 -0.06 -28.76
C THR A 349 -15.08 -1.56 -29.03
N PRO A 350 -14.70 -1.97 -30.25
CA PRO A 350 -14.60 -3.36 -30.62
C PRO A 350 -13.66 -4.12 -29.69
N ALA A 351 -14.05 -5.35 -29.36
CA ALA A 351 -13.34 -6.26 -28.43
C ALA A 351 -11.86 -6.58 -28.81
N SER A 352 -11.38 -6.08 -29.93
CA SER A 352 -9.99 -6.14 -30.37
C SER A 352 -9.08 -5.07 -29.72
N ALA A 353 -9.63 -4.12 -28.99
CA ALA A 353 -8.83 -3.12 -28.27
C ALA A 353 -8.22 -3.77 -27.01
N GLN A 354 -6.91 -3.61 -26.88
CA GLN A 354 -6.11 -4.02 -25.74
C GLN A 354 -6.73 -3.56 -24.41
N PRO A 355 -6.56 -4.32 -23.30
CA PRO A 355 -7.20 -3.99 -22.03
C PRO A 355 -6.80 -2.58 -21.59
N GLY A 356 -7.80 -1.69 -21.46
CA GLY A 356 -7.65 -0.32 -20.99
C GLY A 356 -7.20 -0.25 -19.51
N PRO A 357 -7.20 0.94 -18.92
CA PRO A 357 -6.70 1.17 -17.56
C PRO A 357 -7.42 0.35 -16.48
N LEU A 358 -8.65 -0.11 -16.74
CA LEU A 358 -9.43 -0.97 -15.82
C LEU A 358 -9.41 -2.45 -16.25
N TRP A 359 -8.32 -2.92 -16.84
CA TRP A 359 -8.15 -4.31 -17.32
C TRP A 359 -8.53 -5.38 -16.28
N PHE A 360 -8.34 -5.10 -14.99
CA PHE A 360 -8.65 -6.00 -13.88
C PHE A 360 -10.15 -6.20 -13.67
N ALA A 361 -10.98 -5.32 -14.19
CA ALA A 361 -12.44 -5.41 -14.04
C ALA A 361 -13.06 -6.61 -14.79
N TYR A 362 -12.41 -7.02 -15.87
CA TYR A 362 -12.86 -8.14 -16.71
C TYR A 362 -12.37 -9.51 -16.24
N ARG A 363 -11.53 -9.56 -15.18
CA ARG A 363 -10.98 -10.81 -14.65
C ARG A 363 -11.71 -11.24 -13.38
N SER A 364 -11.87 -12.57 -13.21
CA SER A 364 -12.36 -13.12 -11.94
C SER A 364 -11.40 -12.82 -10.79
N THR A 365 -11.90 -12.74 -9.57
CA THR A 365 -11.06 -12.53 -8.38
C THR A 365 -9.98 -13.61 -8.27
N ALA A 366 -10.32 -14.87 -8.50
CA ALA A 366 -9.35 -15.97 -8.51
C ALA A 366 -8.29 -15.81 -9.61
N GLY A 367 -8.70 -15.35 -10.81
CA GLY A 367 -7.77 -15.07 -11.91
C GLY A 367 -6.81 -13.92 -11.60
N LEU A 368 -7.29 -12.88 -10.90
CA LEU A 368 -6.43 -11.76 -10.44
C LEU A 368 -5.41 -12.21 -9.39
N TRP A 369 -5.83 -13.07 -8.46
CA TRP A 369 -4.93 -13.66 -7.47
C TRP A 369 -3.88 -14.54 -8.11
N TRP A 370 -4.28 -15.44 -9.03
CA TRP A 370 -3.37 -16.30 -9.77
C TRP A 370 -2.36 -15.50 -10.59
N HIS A 371 -2.85 -14.48 -11.29
CA HIS A 371 -1.99 -13.55 -12.05
C HIS A 371 -0.94 -12.91 -11.15
N ARG A 372 -1.35 -12.36 -10.01
CA ARG A 372 -0.43 -11.75 -9.04
C ARG A 372 0.58 -12.75 -8.46
N ILE A 373 0.14 -13.96 -8.10
CA ILE A 373 1.04 -15.03 -7.63
C ILE A 373 2.09 -15.33 -8.71
N ARG A 374 1.64 -15.53 -9.95
CA ARG A 374 2.55 -15.88 -11.05
C ARG A 374 3.53 -14.77 -11.41
N GLU A 375 3.09 -13.52 -11.43
CA GLU A 375 3.96 -12.36 -11.69
C GLU A 375 5.05 -12.20 -10.64
N HIS A 376 4.74 -12.50 -9.38
CA HIS A 376 5.71 -12.42 -8.28
C HIS A 376 6.53 -13.69 -8.07
N LEU A 377 6.26 -14.79 -8.80
CA LEU A 377 7.07 -16.02 -8.75
C LEU A 377 8.32 -15.88 -9.64
N THR A 378 9.06 -14.82 -9.45
CA THR A 378 10.29 -14.51 -10.18
C THR A 378 11.40 -14.11 -9.22
N PRO A 379 12.68 -14.41 -9.52
CA PRO A 379 13.82 -14.02 -8.67
C PRO A 379 13.94 -12.50 -8.44
N ARG A 380 13.24 -11.71 -9.24
CA ARG A 380 13.22 -10.23 -9.14
C ARG A 380 12.16 -9.73 -8.13
N SER A 381 11.18 -10.55 -7.81
CA SER A 381 10.13 -10.17 -6.87
C SER A 381 10.66 -10.14 -5.44
N VAL A 382 10.38 -9.06 -4.73
CA VAL A 382 10.74 -8.90 -3.31
C VAL A 382 10.01 -9.90 -2.43
N TYR A 383 8.76 -10.24 -2.75
CA TYR A 383 8.03 -11.30 -2.06
C TYR A 383 8.74 -12.64 -2.19
N PHE A 384 9.18 -13.00 -3.41
CA PHE A 384 9.93 -14.21 -3.65
C PHE A 384 11.26 -14.21 -2.90
N GLN A 385 12.04 -13.13 -3.05
CA GLN A 385 13.33 -12.97 -2.38
C GLN A 385 13.18 -13.02 -0.86
N GLY A 386 12.21 -12.30 -0.29
CA GLY A 386 11.92 -12.29 1.15
C GLY A 386 11.50 -13.65 1.67
N ALA A 387 10.60 -14.35 0.95
CA ALA A 387 10.15 -15.69 1.30
C ALA A 387 11.28 -16.71 1.23
N LEU A 388 12.08 -16.69 0.16
CA LEU A 388 13.20 -17.59 -0.02
C LEU A 388 14.29 -17.36 1.05
N ARG A 389 14.58 -16.10 1.36
CA ARG A 389 15.54 -15.73 2.40
C ARG A 389 15.11 -16.23 3.78
N LEU A 390 13.83 -16.01 4.14
CA LEU A 390 13.28 -16.47 5.41
C LEU A 390 13.27 -18.00 5.48
N ALA A 391 12.82 -18.67 4.41
CA ALA A 391 12.79 -20.14 4.33
C ALA A 391 14.18 -20.77 4.47
N LEU A 392 15.17 -20.20 3.79
CA LEU A 392 16.58 -20.64 3.92
C LEU A 392 17.11 -20.44 5.35
N ALA A 393 16.85 -19.28 5.94
CA ALA A 393 17.29 -18.97 7.31
C ALA A 393 16.66 -19.92 8.33
N LEU A 394 15.37 -20.20 8.20
CA LEU A 394 14.67 -21.13 9.09
C LEU A 394 15.11 -22.59 8.86
N ALA A 395 15.33 -23.00 7.61
CA ALA A 395 15.84 -24.34 7.28
C ALA A 395 17.24 -24.57 7.86
N VAL A 396 18.16 -23.60 7.69
CA VAL A 396 19.50 -23.65 8.26
C VAL A 396 19.44 -23.68 9.79
N ALA A 397 18.61 -22.84 10.40
CA ALA A 397 18.38 -22.83 11.85
C ALA A 397 17.88 -24.20 12.35
N ARG A 398 16.92 -24.82 11.62
CA ARG A 398 16.40 -26.15 11.97
C ARG A 398 17.45 -27.26 11.77
N LEU A 399 18.28 -27.15 10.74
CA LEU A 399 19.38 -28.08 10.50
C LEU A 399 20.39 -28.02 11.64
N LEU A 400 20.86 -26.83 12.01
CA LEU A 400 21.83 -26.66 13.10
C LEU A 400 21.26 -27.13 14.43
N ALA A 401 19.99 -26.81 14.72
CA ALA A 401 19.32 -27.27 15.91
C ALA A 401 19.22 -28.81 15.98
N GLY A 402 19.05 -29.50 14.83
CA GLY A 402 18.98 -30.95 14.79
C GLY A 402 20.35 -31.63 14.79
N VAL A 403 21.37 -31.04 14.15
CA VAL A 403 22.73 -31.61 14.08
C VAL A 403 23.46 -31.49 15.43
N PHE A 404 23.29 -30.36 16.10
CA PHE A 404 23.90 -30.10 17.40
C PHE A 404 23.01 -30.53 18.59
N ASP A 405 21.89 -31.18 18.33
CA ASP A 405 20.91 -31.63 19.32
C ASP A 405 20.59 -30.54 20.36
N LEU A 406 20.33 -29.32 19.88
CA LEU A 406 20.03 -28.19 20.75
C LEU A 406 18.72 -28.45 21.49
N SER A 407 18.78 -28.60 22.80
CA SER A 407 17.63 -28.91 23.65
C SER A 407 16.48 -27.89 23.55
N HIS A 408 16.80 -26.67 23.13
CA HIS A 408 15.87 -25.56 22.99
C HIS A 408 15.92 -24.91 21.57
N GLY A 409 16.23 -25.69 20.54
CA GLY A 409 16.39 -25.19 19.15
C GLY A 409 15.20 -24.38 18.59
N PHE A 410 14.01 -24.50 19.17
CA PHE A 410 12.84 -23.64 18.90
C PHE A 410 13.18 -22.14 18.99
N TRP A 411 14.02 -21.77 19.95
CA TRP A 411 14.39 -20.36 20.18
C TRP A 411 15.28 -19.78 19.09
N VAL A 412 16.13 -20.61 18.47
CA VAL A 412 16.94 -20.21 17.33
C VAL A 412 16.03 -19.76 16.19
N LEU A 413 15.00 -20.56 15.87
CA LEU A 413 14.06 -20.25 14.79
C LEU A 413 13.22 -19.02 15.11
N LEU A 414 12.77 -18.90 16.36
CA LEU A 414 12.01 -17.71 16.77
C LEU A 414 12.86 -16.43 16.70
N THR A 415 14.14 -16.52 17.02
CA THR A 415 15.08 -15.40 16.86
C THR A 415 15.25 -15.04 15.39
N VAL A 416 15.45 -16.02 14.51
CA VAL A 416 15.49 -15.79 13.06
C VAL A 416 14.21 -15.11 12.58
N LEU A 417 13.04 -15.61 12.98
CA LEU A 417 11.73 -15.08 12.59
C LEU A 417 11.52 -13.63 13.03
N THR A 418 12.00 -13.27 14.22
CA THR A 418 11.80 -11.92 14.78
C THR A 418 12.86 -10.91 14.33
N LEU A 419 14.08 -11.34 14.03
CA LEU A 419 15.19 -10.48 13.65
C LEU A 419 15.33 -10.29 12.14
N LEU A 420 15.00 -11.30 11.33
CA LEU A 420 15.16 -11.20 9.88
C LEU A 420 14.08 -10.28 9.31
N ARG A 421 14.52 -9.13 8.78
CA ARG A 421 13.66 -8.12 8.15
C ARG A 421 13.78 -8.21 6.63
N THR A 422 12.88 -7.50 5.94
CA THR A 422 12.85 -7.44 4.48
C THR A 422 14.10 -6.80 3.87
N SER A 423 14.77 -5.89 4.59
CA SER A 423 16.04 -5.29 4.17
C SER A 423 17.20 -5.61 5.12
N ALA A 424 18.42 -5.65 4.59
CA ALA A 424 19.64 -5.83 5.38
C ALA A 424 19.88 -4.64 6.34
N ALA A 425 19.52 -3.42 5.92
CA ALA A 425 19.66 -2.23 6.75
C ALA A 425 18.75 -2.29 7.98
N ASP A 426 17.49 -2.70 7.80
CA ASP A 426 16.53 -2.85 8.90
C ASP A 426 16.92 -4.00 9.83
N THR A 427 17.44 -5.10 9.28
CA THR A 427 17.97 -6.21 10.09
C THR A 427 19.14 -5.73 10.95
N ARG A 428 20.07 -4.96 10.38
CA ARG A 428 21.26 -4.45 11.09
C ARG A 428 20.89 -3.44 12.19
N SER A 429 19.93 -2.57 11.95
CA SER A 429 19.46 -1.59 12.94
C SER A 429 18.75 -2.24 14.13
N THR A 430 18.10 -3.37 13.92
CA THR A 430 17.36 -4.11 14.96
C THR A 430 18.25 -5.07 15.74
N LEU A 431 19.34 -5.55 15.13
CA LEU A 431 20.20 -6.62 15.67
C LEU A 431 20.86 -6.24 17.00
N ARG A 432 21.57 -5.10 17.05
CA ARG A 432 22.28 -4.67 18.26
C ARG A 432 21.36 -4.49 19.46
N PRO A 433 20.25 -3.70 19.36
CA PRO A 433 19.30 -3.60 20.46
C PRO A 433 18.71 -4.94 20.89
N ALA A 434 18.40 -5.83 19.94
CA ALA A 434 17.82 -7.13 20.25
C ALA A 434 18.81 -8.05 20.99
N LEU A 435 20.07 -8.12 20.57
CA LEU A 435 21.10 -8.90 21.25
C LEU A 435 21.34 -8.39 22.68
N VAL A 436 21.54 -7.08 22.84
CA VAL A 436 21.74 -6.48 24.17
C VAL A 436 20.52 -6.74 25.06
N GLY A 437 19.32 -6.55 24.53
CA GLY A 437 18.08 -6.82 25.26
C GLY A 437 17.95 -8.27 25.70
N THR A 438 18.18 -9.22 24.79
CA THR A 438 18.10 -10.66 25.14
C THR A 438 19.14 -11.05 26.16
N THR A 439 20.38 -10.59 26.04
CA THR A 439 21.43 -10.88 27.01
C THR A 439 21.08 -10.33 28.38
N ALA A 440 20.61 -9.09 28.47
CA ALA A 440 20.15 -8.49 29.71
C ALA A 440 18.96 -9.26 30.32
N GLY A 441 17.96 -9.61 29.49
CA GLY A 441 16.82 -10.40 29.90
C GLY A 441 17.20 -11.80 30.40
N ALA A 442 18.15 -12.46 29.71
CA ALA A 442 18.65 -13.77 30.11
C ALA A 442 19.44 -13.72 31.42
N LEU A 443 20.24 -12.67 31.64
CA LEU A 443 20.94 -12.51 32.95
C LEU A 443 19.95 -12.31 34.09
N VAL A 444 18.92 -11.47 33.91
CA VAL A 444 17.87 -11.32 34.92
C VAL A 444 17.11 -12.63 35.14
N ALA A 445 16.77 -13.34 34.06
CA ALA A 445 16.12 -14.64 34.13
C ALA A 445 16.97 -15.67 34.92
N ALA A 446 18.30 -15.72 34.61
CA ALA A 446 19.21 -16.62 35.31
C ALA A 446 19.25 -16.35 36.81
N VAL A 447 19.37 -15.07 37.22
CA VAL A 447 19.34 -14.70 38.65
C VAL A 447 18.04 -15.14 39.30
N VAL A 448 16.90 -14.88 38.67
CA VAL A 448 15.58 -15.29 39.24
C VAL A 448 15.42 -16.82 39.33
N LEU A 449 15.92 -17.55 38.33
CA LEU A 449 15.85 -19.02 38.31
C LEU A 449 16.80 -19.66 39.35
N VAL A 450 18.00 -19.07 39.56
CA VAL A 450 18.96 -19.53 40.59
C VAL A 450 18.42 -19.36 42.00
N VAL A 451 17.64 -18.30 42.23
CA VAL A 451 16.98 -18.09 43.55
C VAL A 451 15.97 -19.19 43.86
N GLY A 452 15.46 -19.91 42.85
CA GLY A 452 14.60 -21.06 43.04
C GLY A 452 13.27 -20.74 43.72
N LEU A 453 12.58 -19.70 43.24
CA LEU A 453 11.30 -19.27 43.79
C LEU A 453 10.21 -20.37 43.63
N PRO A 454 9.23 -20.46 44.52
CA PRO A 454 8.15 -21.43 44.38
C PRO A 454 7.33 -21.16 43.09
N PRO A 455 6.77 -22.20 42.44
CA PRO A 455 6.01 -22.10 41.19
C PRO A 455 4.87 -21.08 41.24
N THR A 456 4.29 -20.86 42.40
CA THR A 456 3.22 -19.86 42.62
C THR A 456 3.70 -18.43 42.37
N VAL A 457 4.96 -18.11 42.69
CA VAL A 457 5.54 -16.75 42.43
C VAL A 457 5.67 -16.52 40.93
N TYR A 458 6.14 -17.52 40.18
CA TYR A 458 6.21 -17.42 38.70
C TYR A 458 4.82 -17.24 38.08
N ALA A 459 3.81 -17.93 38.60
CA ALA A 459 2.44 -17.82 38.14
C ALA A 459 1.85 -16.41 38.42
N ILE A 460 2.09 -15.85 39.61
CA ILE A 460 1.58 -14.49 39.93
C ILE A 460 2.30 -13.38 39.17
N ALA A 461 3.61 -13.53 38.96
CA ALA A 461 4.41 -12.51 38.29
C ALA A 461 4.27 -12.53 36.76
N LEU A 462 3.92 -13.66 36.14
CA LEU A 462 3.80 -13.81 34.69
C LEU A 462 2.88 -12.78 34.03
N PRO A 463 1.65 -12.51 34.51
CA PRO A 463 0.78 -11.50 33.91
C PRO A 463 1.40 -10.10 33.90
N VAL A 464 2.10 -9.70 34.96
CA VAL A 464 2.74 -8.39 35.07
C VAL A 464 3.88 -8.27 34.07
N ILE A 465 4.75 -9.29 33.98
CA ILE A 465 5.88 -9.31 33.06
C ILE A 465 5.39 -9.35 31.62
N MET A 466 4.33 -10.10 31.30
CA MET A 466 3.71 -10.12 29.97
C MET A 466 3.12 -8.77 29.59
N LEU A 467 2.37 -8.12 30.51
CA LEU A 467 1.78 -6.81 30.26
C LEU A 467 2.87 -5.77 29.93
N VAL A 468 3.89 -5.69 30.79
CA VAL A 468 5.02 -4.78 30.58
C VAL A 468 5.76 -5.14 29.30
N GLY A 469 6.00 -6.42 29.04
CA GLY A 469 6.74 -6.89 27.86
C GLY A 469 6.03 -6.57 26.55
N PHE A 470 4.72 -6.78 26.48
CA PHE A 470 3.95 -6.50 25.25
C PHE A 470 3.70 -5.00 25.03
N ALA A 471 3.69 -4.21 26.13
CA ALA A 471 3.61 -2.75 26.02
C ALA A 471 4.97 -2.11 25.67
N ALA A 472 6.06 -2.61 26.25
CA ALA A 472 7.40 -2.02 26.09
C ALA A 472 7.95 -2.12 24.67
N GLY A 473 7.65 -3.21 23.95
CA GLY A 473 8.12 -3.41 22.58
C GLY A 473 7.75 -2.27 21.64
N PRO A 474 6.47 -1.96 21.47
CA PRO A 474 6.01 -0.85 20.64
C PRO A 474 6.41 0.55 21.17
N LEU A 475 6.55 0.71 22.49
CA LEU A 475 6.83 2.01 23.12
C LEU A 475 8.31 2.35 23.22
N LEU A 476 9.16 1.37 23.57
CA LEU A 476 10.57 1.56 23.90
C LEU A 476 11.52 0.95 22.88
N GLY A 477 10.99 0.10 21.97
CA GLY A 477 11.77 -0.49 20.89
C GLY A 477 12.17 -1.95 21.08
N PRO A 478 12.88 -2.53 20.08
CA PRO A 478 13.10 -3.97 19.98
C PRO A 478 13.97 -4.57 21.09
N GLY A 479 14.88 -3.80 21.67
CA GLY A 479 15.73 -4.27 22.77
C GLY A 479 14.91 -4.63 24.01
N TRP A 480 14.02 -3.74 24.44
CA TRP A 480 13.13 -3.97 25.56
C TRP A 480 12.15 -5.12 25.29
N ALA A 481 11.63 -5.18 24.04
CA ALA A 481 10.77 -6.30 23.65
C ALA A 481 11.47 -7.65 23.85
N GLN A 482 12.71 -7.78 23.42
CA GLN A 482 13.46 -9.03 23.53
C GLN A 482 13.84 -9.36 24.97
N ALA A 483 14.24 -8.38 25.79
CA ALA A 483 14.57 -8.58 27.18
C ALA A 483 13.37 -9.15 27.96
N LEU A 484 12.24 -8.48 27.86
CA LEU A 484 11.02 -8.87 28.59
C LEU A 484 10.40 -10.14 28.03
N PHE A 485 10.47 -10.38 26.72
CA PHE A 485 10.04 -11.63 26.13
C PHE A 485 10.87 -12.84 26.63
N THR A 486 12.18 -12.65 26.83
CA THR A 486 13.04 -13.68 27.42
C THR A 486 12.62 -14.01 28.86
N LEU A 487 12.24 -13.00 29.65
CA LEU A 487 11.68 -13.22 30.99
C LEU A 487 10.34 -13.95 30.95
N VAL A 488 9.42 -13.55 30.08
CA VAL A 488 8.12 -14.24 29.90
C VAL A 488 8.35 -15.72 29.63
N ILE A 489 9.27 -16.06 28.74
CA ILE A 489 9.61 -17.45 28.43
C ILE A 489 10.14 -18.19 29.65
N ALA A 490 11.10 -17.62 30.38
CA ALA A 490 11.67 -18.22 31.56
C ALA A 490 10.57 -18.54 32.62
N PHE A 491 9.64 -17.58 32.80
CA PHE A 491 8.53 -17.73 33.76
C PHE A 491 7.48 -18.76 33.30
N VAL A 492 7.25 -18.92 32.01
CA VAL A 492 6.36 -19.95 31.47
C VAL A 492 6.98 -21.33 31.66
N PHE A 493 8.25 -21.49 31.26
CA PHE A 493 8.92 -22.80 31.36
C PHE A 493 9.18 -23.23 32.80
N ALA A 494 9.43 -22.28 33.71
CA ALA A 494 9.52 -22.58 35.13
C ALA A 494 8.24 -23.20 35.73
N GLN A 495 7.08 -23.08 35.06
CA GLN A 495 5.82 -23.68 35.45
C GLN A 495 5.54 -25.03 34.75
N VAL A 496 6.30 -25.37 33.70
CA VAL A 496 6.08 -26.55 32.84
C VAL A 496 7.13 -27.64 33.09
N SER A 497 8.37 -27.25 33.36
CA SER A 497 9.51 -28.17 33.55
C SER A 497 10.33 -27.79 34.81
N PRO A 498 11.16 -28.74 35.34
CA PRO A 498 12.08 -28.42 36.45
C PRO A 498 12.93 -27.19 36.13
N VAL A 499 13.05 -26.32 37.13
CA VAL A 499 13.77 -25.05 37.00
C VAL A 499 15.27 -25.31 36.99
N ASP A 500 15.95 -24.94 35.87
CA ASP A 500 17.41 -24.97 35.76
C ASP A 500 17.93 -23.63 35.15
N TRP A 501 18.99 -23.08 35.74
CA TRP A 501 19.66 -21.85 35.24
C TRP A 501 20.24 -22.04 33.82
N ARG A 502 20.51 -23.28 33.42
CA ARG A 502 20.94 -23.64 32.05
C ARG A 502 19.96 -23.22 30.99
N LEU A 503 18.68 -22.99 31.32
CA LEU A 503 17.70 -22.44 30.41
C LEU A 503 18.08 -21.01 29.95
N ALA A 504 18.65 -20.21 30.86
CA ALA A 504 19.09 -18.85 30.51
C ALA A 504 20.35 -18.87 29.66
N GLU A 505 21.30 -19.77 29.94
CA GLU A 505 22.50 -19.99 29.13
C GLU A 505 22.13 -20.44 27.70
N ALA A 506 21.30 -21.48 27.58
CA ALA A 506 20.81 -21.96 26.29
C ALA A 506 20.12 -20.84 25.50
N ARG A 507 19.35 -19.98 26.18
CA ARG A 507 18.71 -18.86 25.52
C ARG A 507 19.68 -17.84 24.89
N ILE A 508 20.80 -17.55 25.56
CA ILE A 508 21.84 -16.65 25.01
C ILE A 508 22.47 -17.30 23.78
N VAL A 509 22.83 -18.56 23.86
CA VAL A 509 23.45 -19.32 22.76
C VAL A 509 22.49 -19.37 21.55
N ASP A 510 21.22 -19.73 21.79
CA ASP A 510 20.20 -19.82 20.74
C ASP A 510 19.98 -18.48 20.02
N VAL A 511 19.99 -17.38 20.76
CA VAL A 511 19.81 -16.04 20.18
C VAL A 511 21.05 -15.63 19.39
N VAL A 512 22.24 -15.92 19.87
CA VAL A 512 23.49 -15.64 19.14
C VAL A 512 23.53 -16.43 17.82
N ILE A 513 23.21 -17.73 17.87
CA ILE A 513 23.14 -18.58 16.66
C ILE A 513 22.07 -18.04 15.70
N GLY A 514 20.85 -17.78 16.18
CA GLY A 514 19.76 -17.27 15.36
C GLY A 514 20.08 -15.90 14.74
N ALA A 515 20.71 -15.03 15.50
CA ALA A 515 21.18 -13.72 15.02
C ALA A 515 22.28 -13.87 13.97
N ALA A 516 23.25 -14.76 14.18
CA ALA A 516 24.32 -15.01 13.20
C ALA A 516 23.74 -15.54 11.88
N ILE A 517 22.79 -16.47 11.91
CA ILE A 517 22.08 -16.98 10.72
C ILE A 517 21.32 -15.83 10.04
N GLY A 518 20.57 -15.04 10.80
CA GLY A 518 19.79 -13.92 10.28
C GLY A 518 20.65 -12.87 9.58
N VAL A 519 21.81 -12.55 10.18
CA VAL A 519 22.78 -11.61 9.58
C VAL A 519 23.44 -12.20 8.35
N LEU A 520 23.94 -13.41 8.42
CA LEU A 520 24.65 -14.06 7.31
C LEU A 520 23.73 -14.16 6.08
N ILE A 521 22.52 -14.68 6.26
CA ILE A 521 21.57 -14.82 5.15
C ILE A 521 21.02 -13.45 4.73
N GLY A 522 20.80 -12.52 5.66
CA GLY A 522 20.39 -11.15 5.36
C GLY A 522 21.40 -10.37 4.53
N LEU A 523 22.71 -10.63 4.69
CA LEU A 523 23.78 -9.99 3.93
C LEU A 523 24.07 -10.69 2.59
N LEU A 524 24.01 -12.02 2.56
CA LEU A 524 24.36 -12.80 1.37
C LEU A 524 23.20 -12.91 0.37
N ALA A 525 21.95 -12.98 0.86
CA ALA A 525 20.79 -13.16 0.03
C ALA A 525 20.04 -11.83 -0.17
N TRP A 526 20.20 -11.23 -1.33
CA TRP A 526 19.47 -10.02 -1.78
C TRP A 526 19.40 -8.85 -0.76
N PRO A 527 20.51 -8.16 -0.51
CA PRO A 527 20.58 -7.14 0.55
C PRO A 527 19.73 -5.87 0.31
N ARG A 528 19.15 -5.70 -0.90
CA ARG A 528 18.59 -4.41 -1.35
C ARG A 528 17.14 -4.13 -0.98
N GLY A 529 16.32 -5.10 -0.53
CA GLY A 529 14.93 -4.88 -0.08
C GLY A 529 13.96 -4.36 -1.15
N GLY A 530 12.68 -4.12 -0.75
CA GLY A 530 11.57 -3.73 -1.64
C GLY A 530 11.68 -2.35 -2.26
N SER A 531 12.36 -1.41 -1.59
CA SER A 531 12.57 -0.06 -2.14
C SER A 531 13.35 -0.08 -3.47
N GLY A 532 14.26 -1.03 -3.67
CA GLY A 532 15.04 -1.14 -4.90
C GLY A 532 14.22 -1.53 -6.13
N GLU A 533 13.24 -2.39 -5.96
CA GLU A 533 12.36 -2.80 -7.06
C GLU A 533 11.36 -1.72 -7.42
N LEU A 534 10.83 -0.99 -6.41
CA LEU A 534 9.97 0.16 -6.66
C LEU A 534 10.71 1.23 -7.49
N HIS A 535 11.93 1.59 -7.11
CA HIS A 535 12.74 2.55 -7.87
C HIS A 535 12.91 2.10 -9.32
N ARG A 536 13.25 0.81 -9.53
CA ARG A 536 13.46 0.25 -10.88
C ARG A 536 12.18 0.23 -11.68
N ALA A 537 11.09 -0.31 -11.13
CA ALA A 537 9.82 -0.45 -11.85
C ALA A 537 9.25 0.92 -12.22
N THR A 538 9.31 1.89 -11.28
CA THR A 538 8.80 3.25 -11.51
C THR A 538 9.69 4.02 -12.49
N GLY A 539 11.03 3.88 -12.39
CA GLY A 539 11.95 4.47 -13.35
C GLY A 539 11.74 3.94 -14.77
N THR A 540 11.53 2.62 -14.92
CA THR A 540 11.19 2.00 -16.21
C THR A 540 9.84 2.51 -16.73
N PHE A 541 8.86 2.70 -15.86
CA PHE A 541 7.54 3.23 -16.25
C PHE A 541 7.64 4.66 -16.76
N LEU A 542 8.38 5.55 -16.08
CA LEU A 542 8.58 6.93 -16.56
C LEU A 542 9.36 6.98 -17.88
N ALA A 543 10.36 6.12 -18.06
CA ALA A 543 11.06 6.03 -19.34
C ALA A 543 10.12 5.59 -20.48
N ALA A 544 9.26 4.59 -20.23
CA ALA A 544 8.26 4.18 -21.20
C ALA A 544 7.19 5.25 -21.45
N ALA A 545 6.84 6.05 -20.43
CA ALA A 545 5.94 7.20 -20.57
C ALA A 545 6.56 8.31 -21.46
N ALA A 546 7.88 8.54 -21.35
CA ALA A 546 8.60 9.43 -22.24
C ALA A 546 8.50 9.00 -23.72
N ASP A 547 8.63 7.70 -23.98
CA ASP A 547 8.46 7.16 -25.33
C ASP A 547 7.01 7.35 -25.84
N VAL A 548 6.01 7.23 -24.97
CA VAL A 548 4.61 7.50 -25.31
C VAL A 548 4.42 8.96 -25.72
N VAL A 549 5.01 9.91 -25.00
CA VAL A 549 4.92 11.34 -25.36
C VAL A 549 5.50 11.58 -26.74
N ARG A 550 6.72 11.09 -27.02
CA ARG A 550 7.39 11.24 -28.33
C ARG A 550 6.58 10.60 -29.46
N GLU A 551 6.12 9.35 -29.24
CA GLU A 551 5.34 8.62 -30.26
C GLU A 551 4.01 9.33 -30.54
N THR A 552 3.29 9.80 -29.51
CA THR A 552 2.01 10.49 -29.67
C THR A 552 2.16 11.77 -30.50
N VAL A 553 3.13 12.60 -30.15
CA VAL A 553 3.38 13.84 -30.92
C VAL A 553 3.91 13.51 -32.30
N GLY A 554 4.72 12.48 -32.46
CA GLY A 554 5.17 12.02 -33.80
C GLY A 554 4.03 11.58 -34.69
N VAL A 555 3.03 10.84 -34.15
CA VAL A 555 1.82 10.44 -34.91
C VAL A 555 0.98 11.66 -35.32
N LEU A 556 0.76 12.58 -34.37
CA LEU A 556 -0.04 13.78 -34.63
C LEU A 556 0.65 14.79 -35.60
N ALA A 557 1.98 14.93 -35.50
CA ALA A 557 2.75 15.92 -36.23
C ALA A 557 3.30 15.45 -37.57
N ARG A 558 3.67 14.19 -37.69
CA ARG A 558 4.48 13.65 -38.79
C ARG A 558 3.84 12.50 -39.54
N ASP A 559 2.60 12.15 -39.22
CA ASP A 559 1.90 10.98 -39.75
C ASP A 559 2.70 9.67 -39.53
N ALA A 560 3.43 9.61 -38.41
CA ALA A 560 4.22 8.44 -38.08
C ALA A 560 3.31 7.29 -37.65
N ALA A 561 3.69 6.05 -38.00
CA ALA A 561 2.96 4.87 -37.55
C ALA A 561 3.10 4.71 -36.02
N GLN A 562 2.04 4.20 -35.36
CA GLN A 562 2.10 3.84 -33.94
C GLN A 562 3.12 2.74 -33.72
N GLY A 563 4.19 3.00 -32.94
CA GLY A 563 5.32 2.10 -32.76
C GLY A 563 5.24 1.15 -31.56
N GLY A 564 4.14 1.17 -30.81
CA GLY A 564 3.92 0.28 -29.66
C GLY A 564 4.46 0.79 -28.33
N ALA A 565 4.72 2.09 -28.16
CA ALA A 565 5.10 2.68 -26.88
C ALA A 565 3.96 2.56 -25.84
N LEU A 566 2.70 2.75 -26.24
CA LEU A 566 1.53 2.61 -25.36
C LEU A 566 1.41 1.23 -24.71
N PRO A 567 1.47 0.09 -25.43
CA PRO A 567 1.46 -1.24 -24.79
C PRO A 567 2.61 -1.44 -23.81
N ARG A 568 3.82 -1.01 -24.16
CA ARG A 568 5.01 -1.11 -23.29
C ARG A 568 4.84 -0.30 -22.02
N ALA A 569 4.36 0.93 -22.12
CA ALA A 569 4.11 1.79 -20.97
C ALA A 569 3.01 1.25 -20.06
N ARG A 570 1.92 0.69 -20.60
CA ARG A 570 0.89 0.02 -19.82
C ARG A 570 1.44 -1.17 -19.04
N GLN A 571 2.28 -1.99 -19.65
CA GLN A 571 2.92 -3.12 -18.98
C GLN A 571 3.87 -2.66 -17.88
N ALA A 572 4.69 -1.64 -18.13
CA ALA A 572 5.59 -1.06 -17.15
C ALA A 572 4.80 -0.44 -15.98
N GLY A 573 3.68 0.23 -16.26
CA GLY A 573 2.78 0.79 -15.25
C GLY A 573 2.18 -0.27 -14.33
N MET A 574 1.73 -1.41 -14.86
CA MET A 574 1.24 -2.52 -14.03
C MET A 574 2.31 -3.05 -13.07
N LEU A 575 3.57 -3.17 -13.53
CA LEU A 575 4.68 -3.60 -12.67
C LEU A 575 5.01 -2.55 -11.60
N ALA A 576 4.99 -1.27 -11.95
CA ALA A 576 5.21 -0.17 -11.02
C ALA A 576 4.11 -0.10 -9.95
N GLU A 577 2.84 -0.25 -10.32
CA GLU A 577 1.71 -0.34 -9.38
C GLU A 577 1.85 -1.54 -8.44
N ALA A 578 2.25 -2.71 -8.95
CA ALA A 578 2.45 -3.90 -8.15
C ALA A 578 3.59 -3.70 -7.13
N SER A 579 4.71 -3.09 -7.56
CA SER A 579 5.84 -2.78 -6.69
C SER A 579 5.48 -1.73 -5.64
N TYR A 580 4.67 -0.74 -6.00
CA TYR A 580 4.17 0.27 -5.08
C TYR A 580 3.19 -0.31 -4.05
N ALA A 581 2.29 -1.21 -4.46
CA ALA A 581 1.40 -1.90 -3.54
C ALA A 581 2.18 -2.72 -2.50
N LEU A 582 3.30 -3.32 -2.90
CA LEU A 582 4.21 -4.00 -1.98
C LEU A 582 4.89 -3.01 -1.02
N TYR A 583 5.48 -1.94 -1.56
CA TYR A 583 6.12 -0.90 -0.76
C TYR A 583 5.17 -0.34 0.31
N GLN A 584 3.88 -0.20 0.00
CA GLN A 584 2.87 0.24 0.96
C GLN A 584 2.65 -0.73 2.13
N THR A 585 3.00 -2.00 2.01
CA THR A 585 2.86 -2.98 3.10
C THR A 585 4.03 -2.93 4.08
N GLU A 586 5.15 -2.34 3.69
CA GLU A 586 6.36 -2.23 4.51
C GLU A 586 6.35 -0.93 5.34
N ARG A 587 7.13 -0.90 6.44
CA ARG A 587 7.39 0.31 7.21
C ARG A 587 8.61 1.01 6.61
N HIS A 588 8.41 2.20 6.09
CA HIS A 588 9.49 3.02 5.54
C HIS A 588 9.64 4.33 6.31
N PRO A 589 10.86 4.88 6.40
CA PRO A 589 11.05 6.28 6.77
C PRO A 589 10.32 7.17 5.75
N PRO A 590 10.04 8.43 6.07
CA PRO A 590 9.45 9.37 5.11
C PRO A 590 10.22 9.32 3.80
N ALA A 591 9.53 8.99 2.71
CA ALA A 591 10.17 8.86 1.41
C ALA A 591 10.56 10.23 0.87
N ALA A 592 11.76 10.32 0.29
CA ALA A 592 12.24 11.51 -0.42
C ALA A 592 11.52 11.73 -1.77
N VAL A 593 10.69 10.79 -2.21
CA VAL A 593 9.96 10.80 -3.48
C VAL A 593 8.48 10.52 -3.21
N ASP A 594 7.59 11.31 -3.79
CA ASP A 594 6.15 10.98 -3.82
C ASP A 594 5.88 9.93 -4.89
N TRP A 595 5.97 8.66 -4.50
CA TRP A 595 5.75 7.51 -5.38
C TRP A 595 4.38 7.50 -6.04
N GLN A 596 3.36 8.02 -5.36
CA GLN A 596 2.03 8.09 -5.93
C GLN A 596 1.93 9.19 -6.99
N ALA A 597 2.54 10.35 -6.77
CA ALA A 597 2.64 11.40 -7.78
C ALA A 597 3.39 10.87 -9.03
N THR A 598 4.46 10.11 -8.82
CA THR A 598 5.25 9.50 -9.90
C THR A 598 4.40 8.53 -10.75
N LEU A 599 3.59 7.67 -10.10
CA LEU A 599 2.67 6.77 -10.80
C LEU A 599 1.57 7.54 -11.53
N VAL A 600 1.00 8.57 -10.90
CA VAL A 600 -0.02 9.43 -11.50
C VAL A 600 0.51 10.10 -12.74
N ALA A 601 1.74 10.63 -12.71
CA ALA A 601 2.39 11.26 -13.86
C ALA A 601 2.54 10.30 -15.06
N GLY A 602 3.03 9.07 -14.79
CA GLY A 602 3.15 8.04 -15.83
C GLY A 602 1.78 7.66 -16.44
N HIS A 603 0.76 7.50 -15.59
CA HIS A 603 -0.60 7.20 -16.06
C HIS A 603 -1.23 8.37 -16.81
N HIS A 604 -0.93 9.61 -16.44
CA HIS A 604 -1.38 10.78 -17.17
C HIS A 604 -0.80 10.79 -18.58
N ALA A 605 0.48 10.51 -18.75
CA ALA A 605 1.09 10.40 -20.07
C ALA A 605 0.37 9.34 -20.93
N VAL A 606 0.15 8.13 -20.39
CA VAL A 606 -0.49 7.04 -21.13
C VAL A 606 -1.94 7.36 -21.50
N ARG A 607 -2.75 7.80 -20.53
CA ARG A 607 -4.19 8.02 -20.74
C ARG A 607 -4.46 9.27 -21.59
N GLY A 608 -3.66 10.32 -21.40
CA GLY A 608 -3.77 11.53 -22.22
C GLY A 608 -3.42 11.25 -23.68
N ALA A 609 -2.39 10.45 -23.93
CA ALA A 609 -2.05 9.98 -25.27
C ALA A 609 -3.22 9.19 -25.90
N GLU A 610 -3.83 8.26 -25.14
CA GLU A 610 -4.99 7.50 -25.62
C GLU A 610 -6.19 8.40 -25.96
N ALA A 611 -6.43 9.44 -25.16
CA ALA A 611 -7.51 10.38 -25.41
C ALA A 611 -7.26 11.23 -26.67
N LEU A 612 -6.05 11.75 -26.84
CA LEU A 612 -5.64 12.54 -27.99
C LEU A 612 -5.70 11.72 -29.30
N LEU A 613 -5.15 10.51 -29.30
CA LEU A 613 -5.13 9.66 -30.49
C LEU A 613 -6.53 9.17 -30.90
N ARG A 614 -7.49 9.09 -29.95
CA ARG A 614 -8.90 8.80 -30.28
C ARG A 614 -9.64 10.01 -30.85
N GLY A 615 -9.29 11.21 -30.39
CA GLY A 615 -9.98 12.45 -30.78
C GLY A 615 -9.44 13.11 -32.04
N CYS A 616 -8.21 12.78 -32.46
CA CYS A 616 -7.55 13.41 -33.59
C CYS A 616 -7.02 12.36 -34.56
N PRO A 617 -7.47 12.34 -35.83
CA PRO A 617 -6.90 11.47 -36.85
C PRO A 617 -5.41 11.81 -37.08
N THR A 618 -4.66 10.80 -37.56
CA THR A 618 -3.23 10.96 -37.89
C THR A 618 -2.99 12.13 -38.81
N GLY A 619 -1.96 12.92 -38.52
CA GLY A 619 -1.57 14.08 -39.36
C GLY A 619 -2.47 15.29 -39.25
N CYS A 620 -3.44 15.35 -38.32
CA CYS A 620 -4.37 16.49 -38.23
C CYS A 620 -3.73 17.84 -37.88
N LEU A 621 -2.48 17.85 -37.38
CA LEU A 621 -1.80 19.05 -36.88
C LEU A 621 -0.50 19.41 -37.65
N LEU A 622 -0.26 18.80 -38.78
CA LEU A 622 1.01 18.86 -39.52
C LEU A 622 1.67 20.24 -39.72
N PRO A 623 0.96 21.36 -40.02
CA PRO A 623 1.63 22.61 -40.37
C PRO A 623 2.15 23.44 -39.18
N CYS A 624 1.67 23.24 -37.96
CA CYS A 624 1.85 24.23 -36.88
C CYS A 624 2.58 23.72 -35.64
N LEU A 625 3.14 22.52 -35.67
CA LEU A 625 3.60 21.83 -34.44
C LEU A 625 5.09 22.00 -34.10
N ALA A 626 5.91 22.70 -34.87
CA ALA A 626 7.34 22.80 -34.58
C ALA A 626 7.65 23.25 -33.12
N PRO A 627 7.00 24.29 -32.56
CA PRO A 627 7.23 24.67 -31.17
C PRO A 627 6.75 23.62 -30.15
N LEU A 628 5.65 22.91 -30.45
CA LEU A 628 5.10 21.89 -29.58
C LEU A 628 5.87 20.56 -29.65
N THR A 629 6.49 20.23 -30.80
CA THR A 629 7.37 19.04 -30.88
C THR A 629 8.59 19.22 -30.00
N THR A 630 9.20 20.40 -29.99
CA THR A 630 10.32 20.71 -29.09
C THR A 630 9.89 20.63 -27.61
N ALA A 631 8.75 21.23 -27.28
CA ALA A 631 8.22 21.16 -25.92
C ALA A 631 7.90 19.72 -25.47
N ALA A 632 7.39 18.90 -26.39
CA ALA A 632 7.12 17.49 -26.13
C ALA A 632 8.42 16.70 -25.91
N GLU A 633 9.47 16.98 -26.69
CA GLU A 633 10.78 16.39 -26.51
C GLU A 633 11.38 16.79 -25.16
N ASP A 634 11.30 18.07 -24.77
CA ASP A 634 11.77 18.56 -23.46
C ASP A 634 11.03 17.87 -22.30
N VAL A 635 9.71 17.72 -22.39
CA VAL A 635 8.91 17.01 -21.38
C VAL A 635 9.29 15.54 -21.35
N ALA A 636 9.40 14.88 -22.50
CA ALA A 636 9.78 13.48 -22.60
C ALA A 636 11.19 13.23 -22.06
N ASP A 637 12.15 14.07 -22.40
CA ASP A 637 13.52 14.00 -21.89
C ASP A 637 13.54 14.15 -20.37
N ARG A 638 12.70 15.02 -19.83
CA ARG A 638 12.59 15.18 -18.39
C ARG A 638 11.98 13.96 -17.70
N TYR A 639 10.94 13.35 -18.28
CA TYR A 639 10.41 12.06 -17.82
C TYR A 639 11.49 10.98 -17.81
N ALA A 640 12.26 10.88 -18.88
CA ALA A 640 13.37 9.94 -18.98
C ALA A 640 14.48 10.20 -17.93
N GLN A 641 14.84 11.49 -17.71
CA GLN A 641 15.84 11.90 -16.72
C GLN A 641 15.37 11.57 -15.29
N VAL A 642 14.12 11.87 -14.93
CA VAL A 642 13.54 11.50 -13.64
C VAL A 642 13.54 9.98 -13.48
N GLY A 643 13.14 9.25 -14.53
CA GLY A 643 13.20 7.79 -14.55
C GLY A 643 14.60 7.25 -14.33
N ALA A 644 15.61 7.79 -15.02
CA ALA A 644 17.01 7.44 -14.84
C ALA A 644 17.55 7.77 -13.43
N GLY A 645 17.15 8.92 -12.88
CA GLY A 645 17.50 9.30 -11.50
C GLY A 645 16.90 8.37 -10.44
N LEU A 646 15.71 7.79 -10.71
CA LEU A 646 15.14 6.76 -9.84
C LEU A 646 15.87 5.42 -9.95
N LEU A 647 16.43 5.10 -11.11
CA LEU A 647 17.28 3.90 -11.31
C LEU A 647 18.63 4.05 -10.64
N ASP A 648 19.23 5.24 -10.68
CA ASP A 648 20.51 5.59 -10.08
C ASP A 648 20.23 6.39 -8.79
N ARG A 649 20.22 5.70 -7.65
CA ARG A 649 19.86 6.26 -6.33
C ARG A 649 20.69 7.46 -5.89
N ASP A 650 21.84 7.67 -6.47
CA ASP A 650 22.77 8.76 -6.13
C ASP A 650 22.53 10.03 -6.99
N ARG A 651 21.75 9.93 -8.06
CA ARG A 651 21.50 11.04 -8.97
C ARG A 651 20.13 11.68 -8.71
N ARG A 652 20.10 12.70 -7.88
CA ARG A 652 18.92 13.59 -7.82
C ARG A 652 18.78 14.34 -9.14
N ALA A 653 17.63 14.23 -9.78
CA ALA A 653 17.34 15.02 -10.98
C ALA A 653 17.09 16.49 -10.57
N THR A 654 18.16 17.27 -10.49
CA THR A 654 18.16 18.69 -10.07
C THR A 654 17.92 19.67 -11.24
N ALA A 655 17.70 19.17 -12.46
CA ALA A 655 17.48 20.05 -13.61
C ALA A 655 16.16 20.84 -13.47
N PRO A 656 16.12 22.09 -13.91
CA PRO A 656 14.91 22.90 -13.87
C PRO A 656 13.79 22.26 -14.70
N LEU A 657 12.53 22.60 -14.37
CA LEU A 657 11.39 22.17 -15.15
C LEU A 657 11.47 22.75 -16.57
N PRO A 658 11.01 22.00 -17.60
CA PRO A 658 10.90 22.54 -18.96
C PRO A 658 10.10 23.85 -18.95
N GLN A 659 10.54 24.84 -19.70
CA GLN A 659 9.79 26.09 -19.82
C GLN A 659 8.49 25.85 -20.61
N ARG A 660 7.45 26.62 -20.27
CA ARG A 660 6.24 26.64 -21.10
C ARG A 660 6.61 27.30 -22.42
N PRO A 661 6.44 26.63 -23.58
CA PRO A 661 6.75 27.28 -24.86
C PRO A 661 5.82 28.48 -25.09
N ALA A 662 6.39 29.60 -25.48
CA ALA A 662 5.60 30.66 -26.08
C ALA A 662 5.05 30.12 -27.41
N LEU A 663 3.74 29.99 -27.51
CA LEU A 663 3.07 29.56 -28.73
C LEU A 663 2.35 30.75 -29.34
N ASP A 664 2.82 31.17 -30.52
CA ASP A 664 2.03 32.05 -31.35
C ASP A 664 0.90 31.23 -31.97
N TRP A 665 -0.33 31.48 -31.49
CA TRP A 665 -1.50 30.75 -31.94
C TRP A 665 -1.79 31.10 -33.43
N PRO A 666 -1.76 30.08 -34.30
CA PRO A 666 -2.08 30.32 -35.71
C PRO A 666 -3.55 30.70 -35.87
N THR A 667 -3.86 31.60 -36.79
CA THR A 667 -5.22 32.13 -36.99
C THR A 667 -6.04 31.37 -38.03
N ASP A 668 -5.41 30.46 -38.80
CA ASP A 668 -5.95 29.86 -40.02
C ASP A 668 -5.99 28.32 -39.99
N LEU A 669 -6.07 27.72 -38.82
CA LEU A 669 -6.14 26.27 -38.67
C LEU A 669 -7.56 25.72 -38.56
N GLY A 670 -8.58 26.55 -38.45
CA GLY A 670 -9.94 26.11 -38.28
C GLY A 670 -10.07 25.13 -37.11
N MET A 671 -10.79 24.02 -37.29
CA MET A 671 -11.06 23.02 -36.27
C MET A 671 -9.80 22.37 -35.64
N GLN A 672 -8.63 22.47 -36.30
CA GLN A 672 -7.37 21.93 -35.74
C GLN A 672 -6.90 22.73 -34.52
N LEU A 673 -7.38 23.96 -34.29
CA LEU A 673 -7.10 24.74 -33.08
C LEU A 673 -7.56 24.05 -31.79
N TYR A 674 -8.67 23.30 -31.84
CA TYR A 674 -9.12 22.53 -30.71
C TYR A 674 -8.15 21.37 -30.37
N ALA A 675 -7.69 20.64 -31.38
CA ALA A 675 -6.72 19.56 -31.17
C ALA A 675 -5.37 20.13 -30.70
N LEU A 676 -4.96 21.32 -31.18
CA LEU A 676 -3.79 22.04 -30.71
C LEU A 676 -3.92 22.40 -29.20
N ALA A 677 -5.08 22.90 -28.80
CA ALA A 677 -5.37 23.23 -27.42
C ALA A 677 -5.37 21.97 -26.52
N ASP A 678 -5.96 20.87 -26.98
CA ASP A 678 -5.97 19.59 -26.27
C ASP A 678 -4.55 19.05 -26.05
N LEU A 679 -3.70 19.09 -27.09
CA LEU A 679 -2.29 18.71 -27.01
C LEU A 679 -1.51 19.61 -26.05
N ARG A 680 -1.72 20.93 -26.13
CA ARG A 680 -1.08 21.91 -25.26
C ARG A 680 -1.41 21.65 -23.79
N VAL A 681 -2.71 21.54 -23.47
CA VAL A 681 -3.17 21.27 -22.10
C VAL A 681 -2.61 19.95 -21.55
N TRP A 682 -2.48 18.93 -22.40
CA TRP A 682 -1.86 17.67 -22.00
C TRP A 682 -0.37 17.84 -21.67
N LEU A 683 0.42 18.51 -22.54
CA LEU A 683 1.85 18.73 -22.31
C LEU A 683 2.12 19.61 -21.08
N ASP A 684 1.36 20.70 -20.91
CA ASP A 684 1.46 21.55 -19.73
C ASP A 684 1.16 20.73 -18.46
N GLY A 685 0.17 19.85 -18.55
CA GLY A 685 -0.18 18.95 -17.49
C GLY A 685 0.89 17.95 -17.11
N LEU A 686 1.56 17.37 -18.08
CA LEU A 686 2.68 16.45 -17.83
C LEU A 686 3.87 17.19 -17.19
N ARG A 687 4.12 18.42 -17.62
CA ARG A 687 5.14 19.27 -17.01
C ARG A 687 4.85 19.57 -15.55
N ASP A 688 3.61 19.91 -15.21
CA ASP A 688 3.21 20.22 -13.84
C ASP A 688 3.26 18.97 -12.93
N ASP A 689 2.96 17.78 -13.47
CA ASP A 689 3.15 16.50 -12.75
C ASP A 689 4.63 16.25 -12.41
N LEU A 690 5.56 16.58 -13.31
CA LEU A 690 7.00 16.52 -13.05
C LEU A 690 7.39 17.45 -11.89
N GLY A 691 6.79 18.64 -11.81
CA GLY A 691 6.97 19.56 -10.68
C GLY A 691 6.56 18.95 -9.34
N ARG A 692 5.45 18.22 -9.34
CA ARG A 692 4.95 17.52 -8.15
C ARG A 692 5.82 16.33 -7.70
N ILE A 693 6.51 15.68 -8.64
CA ILE A 693 7.48 14.60 -8.30
C ILE A 693 8.74 15.21 -7.67
N ALA A 694 9.21 16.34 -8.22
CA ALA A 694 10.44 17.00 -7.80
C ALA A 694 10.27 17.79 -6.48
N SER A 695 9.06 18.32 -6.22
CA SER A 695 8.73 18.94 -4.95
C SER A 695 8.49 17.84 -3.92
N ILE A 696 9.53 17.53 -3.12
CA ILE A 696 9.28 16.95 -1.79
C ILE A 696 8.51 18.04 -1.08
N PRO A 697 7.26 17.84 -0.66
CA PRO A 697 6.66 18.85 0.16
C PRO A 697 7.44 18.87 1.47
N ALA A 698 8.23 19.90 1.70
CA ALA A 698 8.11 20.55 2.98
C ALA A 698 6.59 20.75 3.13
N ASP A 699 5.98 20.28 4.20
CA ASP A 699 4.52 20.27 4.50
C ASP A 699 3.85 21.66 4.34
N ASP A 700 4.60 22.68 3.95
CA ASP A 700 4.29 24.09 3.87
C ASP A 700 3.98 24.64 2.45
N ASP A 701 4.50 24.03 1.38
CA ASP A 701 4.50 24.74 0.08
C ASP A 701 3.11 24.82 -0.57
N LEU A 702 2.30 23.76 -0.47
CA LEU A 702 0.92 23.77 -0.96
C LEU A 702 0.00 24.60 -0.05
N ARG A 703 0.20 24.53 1.27
CA ARG A 703 -0.53 25.34 2.24
C ARG A 703 -0.17 26.81 2.10
N THR A 704 1.10 27.12 1.84
CA THR A 704 1.58 28.48 1.63
C THR A 704 1.05 29.06 0.32
N ARG A 705 0.98 28.27 -0.76
CA ARG A 705 0.36 28.69 -2.03
C ARG A 705 -1.15 28.91 -1.91
N VAL A 706 -1.85 28.02 -1.19
CA VAL A 706 -3.29 28.18 -0.92
C VAL A 706 -3.55 29.36 0.02
N ALA A 707 -2.69 29.61 1.02
CA ALA A 707 -2.80 30.76 1.92
C ALA A 707 -2.58 32.09 1.18
N HIS A 708 -1.59 32.17 0.28
CA HIS A 708 -1.38 33.38 -0.57
C HIS A 708 -2.55 33.67 -1.51
N LEU A 709 -3.28 32.63 -1.94
CA LEU A 709 -4.49 32.81 -2.76
C LEU A 709 -5.68 33.31 -1.92
N ALA A 710 -5.77 32.90 -0.65
CA ALA A 710 -6.80 33.38 0.26
C ALA A 710 -6.56 34.85 0.68
N ASP A 711 -5.30 35.25 0.85
CA ASP A 711 -4.90 36.62 1.20
C ASP A 711 -4.96 37.60 0.01
N GLY A 712 -4.86 37.13 -1.22
CA GLY A 712 -4.96 37.93 -2.44
C GLY A 712 -6.41 38.16 -2.93
N ALA A 713 -7.38 37.44 -2.35
CA ALA A 713 -8.80 37.58 -2.68
C ALA A 713 -9.57 38.48 -1.69
N SER A 714 -8.88 39.05 -0.67
CA SER A 714 -9.39 40.13 0.21
C SER A 714 -8.84 41.47 -0.27
#